data_adc100d5355ec8d1e3854a1240947480
#
_entry.id   adc100d5355ec8d1e3854a1240947480
#
_cell.length_a   1.000
_cell.length_b   1.000
_cell.length_c   1.000
_cell.angle_alpha   90.00
_cell.angle_beta   90.00
_cell.angle_gamma   90.00
#
_symmetry.space_group_name_H-M   'P 1'
#
loop_
_entity.id
_entity.type
_entity.pdbx_description
1 polymer ?
#
loop_
_entity_poly.entity_id
_entity_poly.type
_entity_poly.pdbx_seq_one_letter_code
_entity_poly.pdbx_strand_id
1 'polypeptide(L)'
;MKKILLLFVFLVLFSACAKVGTLNQNSAQKEFGQDSNYFLALQASDNGNEDEAIRLFKLARKKGSPLIAKRSAESLTILGGIKDRIEAATYLADNYNDETSLVTACRTFFQNDEYATIIKLTENISLETSKNELVKLRLLSLAQKKDSRFDSEFFKWFVSRQISSEHLETYGAYIARLNEKNLNIQNETEKFQKNLNKRSLLESQLEPEEEAMPGTATDSAGTPENANLPSIEPEEGFEPLSEALKEAENPEKSIIDFRIAVFHRSYKLTFPQIDKIFRIYENRDEEIDSQLLSDIGKATLYGTGDYYASARQFDRLAKTLSPEKAYFAHFYAARLYDKAGRYPSQTISRFKNALESTKDELQFDNCLWYLLNFQLRTSTDDIISTLTEYGSRIHNAEYFDDFFESLSILLLSSHRWQDFYKVWKQTDSNFSSLIQGKYAYISGRLLEEGLVRGDEGLKTRQAIEAFMKVLNSPSSLYYKVCAIERLNVTATDLVESYILRQNEPENEIKDNGEGNLLLGYAAFGFPQRLYTEWLANRKNISVADSIKISSFLAKCAERSKDSAYNVQSLRIAARTFESSGGNIPKELLSQNFPQFFSDIITKACKEFDLPDYLVYALVRSESFFDPNVTSKAGASGLTQLMESTADDEAKKLKLGEDYDILDPESNIRMGTHYLANLISRSDEKNELLALYAYNAGLTNVRNWGRSFRNDWSTTGRPMQKPVGISMDLFLESLPFAETREYGRKVIAAAAMYAYLYNGKLPGETVREIMY
;
A
#
# COMPACT_ATOMS: atom_id res chain seq x y z
N MET A 1 -4.76 -39.05 7.43
CA MET A 1 -4.27 -38.80 8.80
C MET A 1 -3.70 -37.41 9.02
N LYS A 2 -2.90 -36.79 8.11
CA LYS A 2 -2.39 -35.42 8.31
C LYS A 2 -3.47 -34.30 8.36
N LYS A 3 -4.57 -34.42 7.60
CA LYS A 3 -5.69 -33.43 7.64
C LYS A 3 -6.53 -33.51 8.91
N ILE A 4 -6.61 -34.68 9.54
CA ILE A 4 -7.32 -34.87 10.82
C ILE A 4 -6.48 -34.34 11.98
N LEU A 5 -5.15 -34.42 11.89
CA LEU A 5 -4.26 -33.88 12.91
C LEU A 5 -4.26 -32.33 12.91
N LEU A 6 -4.34 -31.71 11.72
CA LEU A 6 -4.48 -30.22 11.62
C LEU A 6 -5.82 -29.73 12.20
N LEU A 7 -6.92 -30.49 11.98
CA LEU A 7 -8.22 -30.14 12.56
C LEU A 7 -8.22 -30.26 14.10
N PHE A 8 -7.47 -31.23 14.64
CA PHE A 8 -7.36 -31.42 16.10
C PHE A 8 -6.47 -30.36 16.77
N VAL A 9 -5.41 -29.91 16.10
CA VAL A 9 -4.57 -28.83 16.59
C VAL A 9 -5.34 -27.50 16.54
N PHE A 10 -6.15 -27.24 15.49
CA PHE A 10 -7.07 -26.11 15.44
C PHE A 10 -8.13 -26.17 16.55
N LEU A 11 -8.73 -27.32 16.83
CA LEU A 11 -9.74 -27.49 17.89
C LEU A 11 -9.17 -27.31 19.30
N VAL A 12 -7.92 -27.71 19.54
CA VAL A 12 -7.27 -27.51 20.86
C VAL A 12 -6.85 -26.07 21.08
N LEU A 13 -6.42 -25.35 20.03
CA LEU A 13 -6.13 -23.91 20.10
C LEU A 13 -7.42 -23.09 20.29
N PHE A 14 -8.55 -23.49 19.69
CA PHE A 14 -9.85 -22.86 19.91
C PHE A 14 -10.35 -22.96 21.35
N SER A 15 -10.09 -24.08 22.05
CA SER A 15 -10.53 -24.25 23.44
C SER A 15 -9.70 -23.42 24.44
N ALA A 16 -8.47 -23.05 24.12
CA ALA A 16 -7.63 -22.21 24.94
C ALA A 16 -8.00 -20.71 24.83
N CYS A 17 -8.38 -20.24 23.63
CA CYS A 17 -8.82 -18.87 23.42
C CYS A 17 -10.21 -18.57 24.03
N ALA A 18 -11.09 -19.54 24.13
CA ALA A 18 -12.42 -19.39 24.73
C ALA A 18 -12.38 -19.03 26.24
N LYS A 19 -11.20 -19.08 26.88
CA LYS A 19 -11.00 -18.66 28.30
C LYS A 19 -10.31 -17.29 28.43
N VAL A 20 -10.06 -16.58 27.34
CA VAL A 20 -9.53 -15.21 27.38
C VAL A 20 -10.65 -14.30 27.87
N GLY A 21 -10.63 -14.02 29.14
CA GLY A 21 -11.43 -13.07 29.92
C GLY A 21 -12.58 -12.39 29.20
N THR A 22 -13.62 -13.14 28.91
CA THR A 22 -14.94 -12.58 28.66
C THR A 22 -15.31 -11.70 29.85
N LEU A 23 -15.64 -10.44 29.61
CA LEU A 23 -16.60 -9.74 30.50
C LEU A 23 -17.66 -10.78 30.82
N ASN A 24 -18.07 -10.90 32.09
CA ASN A 24 -19.15 -11.82 32.45
C ASN A 24 -20.21 -11.69 31.34
N GLN A 25 -20.55 -12.77 30.65
CA GLN A 25 -21.42 -12.76 29.47
C GLN A 25 -22.71 -11.95 29.72
N ASN A 26 -23.21 -11.97 30.95
CA ASN A 26 -24.32 -11.15 31.39
C ASN A 26 -24.01 -9.64 31.37
N SER A 27 -22.76 -9.24 31.64
CA SER A 27 -22.33 -7.85 31.59
C SER A 27 -22.23 -7.35 30.14
N ALA A 28 -21.62 -8.16 29.26
CA ALA A 28 -21.55 -7.84 27.82
C ALA A 28 -22.97 -7.77 27.18
N GLN A 29 -23.85 -8.71 27.51
CA GLN A 29 -25.25 -8.65 27.03
C GLN A 29 -26.00 -7.40 27.52
N LYS A 30 -25.73 -6.95 28.74
CA LYS A 30 -26.34 -5.71 29.28
C LYS A 30 -25.77 -4.49 28.58
N GLU A 31 -24.49 -4.45 28.31
CA GLU A 31 -23.80 -3.33 27.63
C GLU A 31 -24.25 -3.18 26.17
N PHE A 32 -24.27 -4.27 25.41
CA PHE A 32 -24.65 -4.29 24.01
C PHE A 32 -26.15 -4.45 23.73
N GLY A 33 -26.96 -4.67 24.74
CA GLY A 33 -28.41 -4.77 24.62
C GLY A 33 -28.87 -5.72 23.52
N GLN A 34 -29.68 -5.24 22.57
CA GLN A 34 -30.20 -6.06 21.47
C GLN A 34 -29.12 -6.46 20.45
N ASP A 35 -28.03 -5.71 20.34
CA ASP A 35 -26.92 -6.01 19.47
C ASP A 35 -26.17 -7.27 19.91
N SER A 36 -26.24 -7.64 21.19
CA SER A 36 -25.69 -8.89 21.73
C SER A 36 -26.16 -10.14 20.99
N ASN A 37 -27.39 -10.11 20.42
CA ASN A 37 -27.93 -11.24 19.67
C ASN A 37 -27.05 -11.61 18.45
N TYR A 38 -26.40 -10.64 17.82
CA TYR A 38 -25.48 -10.87 16.71
C TYR A 38 -24.24 -11.65 17.15
N PHE A 39 -23.62 -11.23 18.25
CA PHE A 39 -22.42 -11.89 18.77
C PHE A 39 -22.73 -13.29 19.33
N LEU A 40 -23.89 -13.46 19.96
CA LEU A 40 -24.37 -14.77 20.41
C LEU A 40 -24.69 -15.68 19.22
N ALA A 41 -25.21 -15.13 18.11
CA ALA A 41 -25.40 -15.90 16.87
C ALA A 41 -24.09 -16.38 16.29
N LEU A 42 -23.03 -15.56 16.30
CA LEU A 42 -21.68 -15.97 15.90
C LEU A 42 -21.14 -17.10 16.79
N GLN A 43 -21.30 -16.98 18.13
CA GLN A 43 -20.90 -18.06 19.05
C GLN A 43 -21.67 -19.38 18.79
N ALA A 44 -22.98 -19.28 18.53
CA ALA A 44 -23.79 -20.44 18.17
C ALA A 44 -23.31 -21.09 16.87
N SER A 45 -22.99 -20.28 15.85
CA SER A 45 -22.44 -20.73 14.58
C SER A 45 -21.08 -21.41 14.75
N ASP A 46 -20.15 -20.79 15.49
CA ASP A 46 -18.81 -21.36 15.75
C ASP A 46 -18.89 -22.67 16.55
N ASN A 47 -19.94 -22.82 17.35
CA ASN A 47 -20.23 -24.09 18.09
C ASN A 47 -21.02 -25.12 17.25
N GLY A 48 -21.29 -24.87 15.98
CA GLY A 48 -22.02 -25.76 15.07
C GLY A 48 -23.53 -25.80 15.30
N ASN A 49 -24.09 -24.87 16.06
CA ASN A 49 -25.54 -24.78 16.30
C ASN A 49 -26.19 -23.80 15.31
N GLU A 50 -26.33 -24.23 14.05
CA GLU A 50 -26.81 -23.42 12.95
C GLU A 50 -28.26 -22.91 13.17
N ASP A 51 -29.17 -23.74 13.69
CA ASP A 51 -30.57 -23.35 13.94
C ASP A 51 -30.66 -22.19 14.92
N GLU A 52 -29.91 -22.25 16.01
CA GLU A 52 -29.86 -21.19 17.00
C GLU A 52 -29.16 -19.95 16.45
N ALA A 53 -28.09 -20.08 15.65
CA ALA A 53 -27.43 -19.00 14.97
C ALA A 53 -28.41 -18.25 14.04
N ILE A 54 -29.13 -18.97 13.19
CA ILE A 54 -30.15 -18.40 12.29
C ILE A 54 -31.25 -17.66 13.10
N ARG A 55 -31.73 -18.27 14.19
CA ARG A 55 -32.75 -17.66 15.06
C ARG A 55 -32.26 -16.33 15.65
N LEU A 56 -31.05 -16.31 16.15
CA LEU A 56 -30.44 -15.13 16.77
C LEU A 56 -30.09 -14.05 15.72
N PHE A 57 -29.60 -14.41 14.53
CA PHE A 57 -29.39 -13.46 13.44
C PHE A 57 -30.71 -12.81 12.97
N LYS A 58 -31.81 -13.57 12.88
CA LYS A 58 -33.15 -13.02 12.59
C LYS A 58 -33.58 -12.00 13.65
N LEU A 59 -33.28 -12.28 14.91
CA LEU A 59 -33.60 -11.39 16.01
C LEU A 59 -32.75 -10.11 15.96
N ALA A 60 -31.44 -10.25 15.74
CA ALA A 60 -30.51 -9.14 15.58
C ALA A 60 -30.84 -8.27 14.36
N ARG A 61 -31.20 -8.88 13.22
CA ARG A 61 -31.69 -8.13 12.03
C ARG A 61 -32.93 -7.28 12.36
N LYS A 62 -33.85 -7.80 13.19
CA LYS A 62 -35.11 -7.12 13.52
C LYS A 62 -34.95 -6.02 14.57
N LYS A 63 -34.07 -6.20 15.56
CA LYS A 63 -34.02 -5.40 16.79
C LYS A 63 -32.66 -4.72 17.05
N GLY A 64 -31.62 -5.10 16.34
CA GLY A 64 -30.27 -4.55 16.49
C GLY A 64 -30.15 -3.15 15.88
N SER A 65 -29.04 -2.49 16.16
CA SER A 65 -28.65 -1.24 15.51
C SER A 65 -28.53 -1.43 13.98
N PRO A 66 -28.59 -0.34 13.20
CA PRO A 66 -28.59 -0.45 11.73
C PRO A 66 -27.43 -1.29 11.17
N LEU A 67 -26.20 -1.11 11.70
CA LEU A 67 -25.04 -1.89 11.26
C LEU A 67 -25.19 -3.37 11.65
N ILE A 68 -25.60 -3.67 12.88
CA ILE A 68 -25.83 -5.04 13.35
C ILE A 68 -26.95 -5.72 12.56
N ALA A 69 -28.01 -4.99 12.22
CA ALA A 69 -29.08 -5.50 11.39
C ALA A 69 -28.58 -5.83 9.97
N LYS A 70 -27.71 -4.97 9.39
CA LYS A 70 -27.03 -5.23 8.11
C LYS A 70 -26.16 -6.47 8.17
N ARG A 71 -25.22 -6.56 9.12
CA ARG A 71 -24.31 -7.69 9.30
C ARG A 71 -25.06 -9.00 9.57
N SER A 72 -26.18 -8.93 10.28
CA SER A 72 -27.05 -10.09 10.51
C SER A 72 -27.77 -10.55 9.23
N ALA A 73 -28.22 -9.62 8.40
CA ALA A 73 -28.80 -9.96 7.10
C ALA A 73 -27.74 -10.56 6.17
N GLU A 74 -26.53 -10.00 6.11
CA GLU A 74 -25.40 -10.58 5.36
C GLU A 74 -25.11 -12.03 5.80
N SER A 75 -25.07 -12.30 7.10
CA SER A 75 -24.88 -13.67 7.63
C SER A 75 -26.01 -14.62 7.24
N LEU A 76 -27.25 -14.14 7.24
CA LEU A 76 -28.42 -14.94 6.84
C LEU A 76 -28.45 -15.27 5.34
N THR A 77 -27.81 -14.45 4.48
CA THR A 77 -27.67 -14.80 3.05
C THR A 77 -26.78 -16.03 2.82
N ILE A 78 -25.95 -16.38 3.79
CA ILE A 78 -25.02 -17.51 3.73
C ILE A 78 -25.57 -18.72 4.47
N LEU A 79 -25.99 -18.55 5.73
CA LEU A 79 -26.35 -19.64 6.65
C LEU A 79 -27.82 -20.09 6.52
N GLY A 80 -28.72 -19.21 6.07
CA GLY A 80 -30.15 -19.48 6.01
C GLY A 80 -30.56 -20.52 4.96
N GLY A 81 -31.72 -21.12 5.13
CA GLY A 81 -32.39 -21.85 4.05
C GLY A 81 -32.80 -20.89 2.90
N ILE A 82 -33.21 -21.41 1.73
CA ILE A 82 -33.52 -20.62 0.54
C ILE A 82 -34.45 -19.43 0.85
N LYS A 83 -35.52 -19.68 1.60
CA LYS A 83 -36.47 -18.63 2.02
C LYS A 83 -35.78 -17.53 2.86
N ASP A 84 -34.97 -17.94 3.83
CA ASP A 84 -34.28 -17.00 4.72
C ASP A 84 -33.24 -16.16 3.96
N ARG A 85 -32.54 -16.75 3.01
CA ARG A 85 -31.57 -16.06 2.14
C ARG A 85 -32.26 -15.03 1.28
N ILE A 86 -33.38 -15.35 0.64
CA ILE A 86 -34.13 -14.44 -0.20
C ILE A 86 -34.72 -13.29 0.66
N GLU A 87 -35.29 -13.58 1.84
CA GLU A 87 -35.77 -12.53 2.76
C GLU A 87 -34.63 -11.60 3.22
N ALA A 88 -33.45 -12.14 3.51
CA ALA A 88 -32.30 -11.36 3.91
C ALA A 88 -31.75 -10.50 2.77
N ALA A 89 -31.68 -11.04 1.56
CA ALA A 89 -31.30 -10.31 0.37
C ALA A 89 -32.28 -9.16 0.06
N THR A 90 -33.60 -9.43 0.15
CA THR A 90 -34.62 -8.41 -0.01
C THR A 90 -34.47 -7.30 1.05
N TYR A 91 -34.22 -7.69 2.31
CA TYR A 91 -33.99 -6.72 3.39
C TYR A 91 -32.78 -5.82 3.11
N LEU A 92 -31.66 -6.39 2.60
CA LEU A 92 -30.48 -5.60 2.24
C LEU A 92 -30.78 -4.62 1.10
N ALA A 93 -31.46 -5.07 0.04
CA ALA A 93 -31.80 -4.24 -1.09
C ALA A 93 -32.78 -3.09 -0.75
N ASP A 94 -33.72 -3.34 0.17
CA ASP A 94 -34.76 -2.37 0.53
C ASP A 94 -34.30 -1.33 1.58
N ASN A 95 -33.33 -1.67 2.42
CA ASN A 95 -32.97 -0.83 3.58
C ASN A 95 -31.60 -0.15 3.46
N TYR A 96 -30.74 -0.56 2.50
CA TYR A 96 -29.39 -0.02 2.32
C TYR A 96 -29.16 0.42 0.89
N ASN A 97 -28.82 1.69 0.71
CA ASN A 97 -28.58 2.29 -0.60
C ASN A 97 -27.11 2.17 -1.07
N ASP A 98 -26.28 1.40 -0.36
CA ASP A 98 -24.89 1.22 -0.76
C ASP A 98 -24.73 0.05 -1.74
N GLU A 99 -23.80 0.20 -2.70
CA GLU A 99 -23.56 -0.82 -3.72
C GLU A 99 -23.09 -2.16 -3.15
N THR A 100 -22.43 -2.19 -1.99
CA THR A 100 -21.96 -3.43 -1.37
C THR A 100 -23.12 -4.30 -0.90
N SER A 101 -24.13 -3.67 -0.26
CA SER A 101 -25.38 -4.34 0.13
C SER A 101 -26.16 -4.83 -1.09
N LEU A 102 -26.21 -4.00 -2.14
CA LEU A 102 -26.89 -4.38 -3.38
C LEU A 102 -26.16 -5.54 -4.10
N VAL A 103 -24.84 -5.56 -4.14
CA VAL A 103 -24.05 -6.69 -4.66
C VAL A 103 -24.36 -7.97 -3.89
N THR A 104 -24.37 -7.91 -2.55
CA THR A 104 -24.66 -9.08 -1.69
C THR A 104 -26.07 -9.60 -1.94
N ALA A 105 -27.06 -8.71 -2.06
CA ALA A 105 -28.43 -9.07 -2.37
C ALA A 105 -28.53 -9.69 -3.78
N CYS A 106 -27.95 -9.06 -4.80
CA CYS A 106 -27.98 -9.56 -6.18
C CYS A 106 -27.25 -10.91 -6.32
N ARG A 107 -26.10 -11.11 -5.63
CA ARG A 107 -25.40 -12.39 -5.59
C ARG A 107 -26.29 -13.49 -5.01
N THR A 108 -27.00 -13.21 -3.91
CA THR A 108 -27.94 -14.15 -3.29
C THR A 108 -29.10 -14.45 -4.20
N PHE A 109 -29.70 -13.46 -4.85
CA PHE A 109 -30.75 -13.67 -5.82
C PHE A 109 -30.28 -14.49 -7.03
N PHE A 110 -29.05 -14.23 -7.51
CA PHE A 110 -28.48 -14.99 -8.63
C PHE A 110 -28.29 -16.48 -8.29
N GLN A 111 -27.82 -16.79 -7.09
CA GLN A 111 -27.65 -18.16 -6.59
C GLN A 111 -28.98 -18.91 -6.41
N ASN A 112 -30.09 -18.20 -6.38
CA ASN A 112 -31.44 -18.77 -6.22
C ASN A 112 -32.32 -18.54 -7.47
N ASP A 113 -31.71 -18.26 -8.65
CA ASP A 113 -32.36 -18.11 -9.95
C ASP A 113 -33.36 -16.94 -10.06
N GLU A 114 -33.29 -15.98 -9.13
CA GLU A 114 -34.16 -14.79 -9.08
C GLU A 114 -33.69 -13.68 -10.04
N TYR A 115 -33.38 -14.03 -11.28
CA TYR A 115 -32.81 -13.13 -12.31
C TYR A 115 -33.68 -11.90 -12.62
N ALA A 116 -35.02 -12.04 -12.62
CA ALA A 116 -35.93 -10.94 -12.89
C ALA A 116 -35.85 -9.85 -11.80
N THR A 117 -35.65 -10.26 -10.54
CA THR A 117 -35.46 -9.38 -9.39
C THR A 117 -34.18 -8.57 -9.55
N ILE A 118 -33.08 -9.21 -9.96
CA ILE A 118 -31.78 -8.54 -10.20
C ILE A 118 -31.93 -7.49 -11.29
N ILE A 119 -32.52 -7.85 -12.43
CA ILE A 119 -32.72 -6.93 -13.58
C ILE A 119 -33.49 -5.69 -13.13
N LYS A 120 -34.52 -5.84 -12.33
CA LYS A 120 -35.31 -4.73 -11.78
C LYS A 120 -34.52 -3.86 -10.81
N LEU A 121 -33.82 -4.46 -9.85
CA LEU A 121 -33.03 -3.74 -8.85
C LEU A 121 -31.85 -2.97 -9.45
N THR A 122 -31.35 -3.42 -10.58
CA THR A 122 -30.17 -2.86 -11.25
C THR A 122 -30.54 -2.03 -12.50
N GLU A 123 -31.81 -1.66 -12.67
CA GLU A 123 -32.27 -0.96 -13.88
C GLU A 123 -31.59 0.41 -14.08
N ASN A 124 -31.29 1.10 -13.00
CA ASN A 124 -30.74 2.46 -13.00
C ASN A 124 -29.24 2.52 -12.61
N ILE A 125 -28.53 1.39 -12.60
CA ILE A 125 -27.08 1.43 -12.33
C ILE A 125 -26.29 2.00 -13.50
N SER A 126 -25.18 2.65 -13.20
CA SER A 126 -24.24 3.11 -14.22
C SER A 126 -23.35 1.96 -14.67
N LEU A 127 -23.35 1.64 -15.95
CA LEU A 127 -22.39 0.68 -16.51
C LEU A 127 -20.94 1.18 -16.42
N GLU A 128 -20.73 2.48 -16.31
CA GLU A 128 -19.41 3.10 -16.30
C GLU A 128 -18.80 3.28 -14.90
N THR A 129 -19.64 3.45 -13.86
CA THR A 129 -19.17 3.82 -12.51
C THR A 129 -19.54 2.81 -11.43
N SER A 130 -20.60 2.01 -11.57
CA SER A 130 -21.02 1.02 -10.57
C SER A 130 -20.00 -0.13 -10.43
N LYS A 131 -19.99 -0.83 -9.31
CA LYS A 131 -19.08 -1.96 -9.07
C LYS A 131 -19.17 -3.00 -10.19
N ASN A 132 -18.04 -3.47 -10.70
CA ASN A 132 -17.99 -4.46 -11.79
C ASN A 132 -18.81 -5.71 -11.48
N GLU A 133 -18.80 -6.19 -10.24
CA GLU A 133 -19.60 -7.35 -9.85
C GLU A 133 -21.11 -7.11 -9.98
N LEU A 134 -21.58 -5.91 -9.66
CA LEU A 134 -22.98 -5.57 -9.81
C LEU A 134 -23.40 -5.56 -11.27
N VAL A 135 -22.59 -4.96 -12.14
CA VAL A 135 -22.83 -4.95 -13.60
C VAL A 135 -22.76 -6.37 -14.15
N LYS A 136 -21.78 -7.19 -13.73
CA LYS A 136 -21.70 -8.61 -14.09
C LYS A 136 -22.99 -9.36 -13.75
N LEU A 137 -23.47 -9.25 -12.50
CA LEU A 137 -24.70 -9.93 -12.08
C LEU A 137 -25.92 -9.51 -12.90
N ARG A 138 -26.04 -8.21 -13.22
CA ARG A 138 -27.07 -7.70 -14.15
C ARG A 138 -26.95 -8.36 -15.52
N LEU A 139 -25.78 -8.30 -16.14
CA LEU A 139 -25.54 -8.82 -17.49
C LEU A 139 -25.77 -10.32 -17.56
N LEU A 140 -25.26 -11.10 -16.61
CA LEU A 140 -25.52 -12.53 -16.55
C LEU A 140 -27.03 -12.84 -16.38
N SER A 141 -27.75 -12.03 -15.61
CA SER A 141 -29.21 -12.17 -15.44
C SER A 141 -29.95 -11.85 -16.74
N LEU A 142 -29.53 -10.80 -17.47
CA LEU A 142 -30.06 -10.50 -18.82
C LEU A 142 -29.81 -11.65 -19.81
N ALA A 143 -28.59 -12.24 -19.75
CA ALA A 143 -28.24 -13.39 -20.58
C ALA A 143 -29.15 -14.59 -20.30
N GLN A 144 -29.35 -14.95 -19.01
CA GLN A 144 -30.22 -16.05 -18.58
C GLN A 144 -31.68 -15.86 -19.02
N LYS A 145 -32.16 -14.61 -18.98
CA LYS A 145 -33.53 -14.27 -19.47
C LYS A 145 -33.63 -14.08 -20.98
N LYS A 146 -32.52 -14.22 -21.73
CA LYS A 146 -32.43 -13.96 -23.17
C LYS A 146 -32.89 -12.54 -23.56
N ASP A 147 -32.66 -11.58 -22.66
CA ASP A 147 -33.03 -10.18 -22.85
C ASP A 147 -32.20 -9.55 -23.97
N SER A 148 -32.84 -8.75 -24.85
CA SER A 148 -32.17 -8.12 -25.98
C SER A 148 -31.16 -7.05 -25.61
N ARG A 149 -31.26 -6.48 -24.41
CA ARG A 149 -30.34 -5.44 -23.88
C ARG A 149 -28.95 -5.98 -23.60
N PHE A 150 -28.80 -7.29 -23.41
CA PHE A 150 -27.51 -7.88 -22.99
C PHE A 150 -26.35 -7.46 -23.92
N ASP A 151 -26.51 -7.62 -25.24
CA ASP A 151 -25.40 -7.42 -26.18
C ASP A 151 -24.89 -5.96 -26.16
N SER A 152 -25.83 -4.99 -26.19
CA SER A 152 -25.47 -3.56 -26.18
C SER A 152 -24.92 -3.10 -24.84
N GLU A 153 -25.49 -3.54 -23.72
CA GLU A 153 -24.96 -3.19 -22.36
C GLU A 153 -23.62 -3.86 -22.11
N PHE A 154 -23.43 -5.11 -22.53
CA PHE A 154 -22.15 -5.81 -22.41
C PHE A 154 -21.06 -5.10 -23.20
N PHE A 155 -21.31 -4.76 -24.47
CA PHE A 155 -20.33 -4.06 -25.30
C PHE A 155 -19.97 -2.70 -24.69
N LYS A 156 -20.98 -1.89 -24.31
CA LYS A 156 -20.77 -0.59 -23.67
C LYS A 156 -19.92 -0.71 -22.40
N TRP A 157 -20.26 -1.63 -21.51
CA TRP A 157 -19.48 -1.87 -20.28
C TRP A 157 -18.05 -2.31 -20.60
N PHE A 158 -17.89 -3.19 -21.59
CA PHE A 158 -16.60 -3.75 -21.94
C PHE A 158 -15.64 -2.71 -22.54
N VAL A 159 -16.14 -1.73 -23.30
CA VAL A 159 -15.26 -0.71 -23.93
C VAL A 159 -14.99 0.50 -23.05
N SER A 160 -15.89 0.84 -22.13
CA SER A 160 -15.78 2.04 -21.31
C SER A 160 -14.89 1.90 -20.08
N ARG A 161 -14.48 0.68 -19.70
CA ARG A 161 -13.72 0.41 -18.46
C ARG A 161 -12.44 -0.37 -18.69
N GLN A 162 -11.55 -0.27 -17.70
CA GLN A 162 -10.44 -1.21 -17.59
C GLN A 162 -10.98 -2.63 -17.38
N ILE A 163 -10.42 -3.61 -18.11
CA ILE A 163 -10.83 -5.02 -18.00
C ILE A 163 -10.48 -5.57 -16.62
N SER A 164 -11.39 -6.33 -16.05
CA SER A 164 -11.24 -7.05 -14.78
C SER A 164 -11.69 -8.52 -14.95
N SER A 165 -11.54 -9.32 -13.88
CA SER A 165 -12.00 -10.72 -13.86
C SER A 165 -13.50 -10.85 -14.19
N GLU A 166 -14.33 -9.92 -13.72
CA GLU A 166 -15.77 -9.91 -13.97
C GLU A 166 -16.11 -9.74 -15.45
N HIS A 167 -15.33 -8.95 -16.20
CA HIS A 167 -15.45 -8.83 -17.64
C HIS A 167 -15.19 -10.17 -18.34
N LEU A 168 -14.12 -10.87 -17.94
CA LEU A 168 -13.75 -12.16 -18.52
C LEU A 168 -14.78 -13.25 -18.21
N GLU A 169 -15.31 -13.29 -16.99
CA GLU A 169 -16.38 -14.21 -16.59
C GLU A 169 -17.65 -13.99 -17.43
N THR A 170 -18.01 -12.72 -17.70
CA THR A 170 -19.21 -12.38 -18.49
C THR A 170 -19.00 -12.63 -19.98
N TYR A 171 -17.77 -12.60 -20.47
CA TYR A 171 -17.44 -12.87 -21.88
C TYR A 171 -17.89 -14.26 -22.33
N GLY A 172 -17.85 -15.27 -21.47
CA GLY A 172 -18.38 -16.60 -21.77
C GLY A 172 -19.87 -16.59 -22.15
N ALA A 173 -20.69 -15.80 -21.45
CA ALA A 173 -22.10 -15.64 -21.75
C ALA A 173 -22.31 -14.92 -23.09
N TYR A 174 -21.48 -13.92 -23.42
CA TYR A 174 -21.52 -13.24 -24.71
C TYR A 174 -21.20 -14.19 -25.87
N ILE A 175 -20.16 -15.01 -25.76
CA ILE A 175 -19.82 -16.00 -26.77
C ILE A 175 -20.93 -17.05 -26.92
N ALA A 176 -21.53 -17.51 -25.82
CA ALA A 176 -22.66 -18.44 -25.90
C ALA A 176 -23.85 -17.86 -26.71
N ARG A 177 -24.18 -16.58 -26.52
CA ARG A 177 -25.22 -15.90 -27.30
C ARG A 177 -24.86 -15.73 -28.79
N LEU A 178 -23.59 -15.44 -29.10
CA LEU A 178 -23.14 -15.40 -30.49
C LEU A 178 -23.30 -16.76 -31.17
N ASN A 179 -23.02 -17.85 -30.46
CA ASN A 179 -23.21 -19.22 -30.95
C ASN A 179 -24.68 -19.56 -31.19
N GLU A 180 -25.60 -19.14 -30.31
CA GLU A 180 -27.04 -19.30 -30.52
C GLU A 180 -27.54 -18.58 -31.80
N LYS A 181 -26.84 -17.53 -32.25
CA LYS A 181 -27.10 -16.77 -33.47
C LYS A 181 -26.44 -17.37 -34.73
N ASN A 182 -26.02 -18.64 -34.72
CA ASN A 182 -25.36 -19.38 -35.81
C ASN A 182 -23.92 -18.95 -36.17
N LEU A 183 -23.18 -18.38 -35.24
CA LEU A 183 -21.75 -18.14 -35.39
C LEU A 183 -21.00 -19.33 -34.72
N ASN A 184 -20.53 -20.29 -35.50
CA ASN A 184 -19.97 -21.58 -35.08
C ASN A 184 -18.65 -21.41 -34.28
N ILE A 185 -18.71 -21.21 -32.94
CA ILE A 185 -17.59 -20.85 -32.09
C ILE A 185 -17.38 -21.89 -30.94
N GLN A 186 -18.02 -23.05 -31.00
CA GLN A 186 -18.07 -24.03 -29.89
C GLN A 186 -16.69 -24.47 -29.33
N ASN A 187 -15.67 -24.63 -30.19
CA ASN A 187 -14.36 -25.12 -29.77
C ASN A 187 -13.51 -24.05 -29.03
N GLU A 188 -13.81 -22.77 -29.19
CA GLU A 188 -13.04 -21.68 -28.53
C GLU A 188 -13.53 -21.35 -27.14
N THR A 189 -14.83 -21.53 -26.90
CA THR A 189 -15.44 -21.31 -25.58
C THR A 189 -14.89 -22.31 -24.55
N GLU A 190 -14.69 -23.56 -24.94
CA GLU A 190 -14.14 -24.59 -24.06
C GLU A 190 -12.64 -24.34 -23.74
N LYS A 191 -11.85 -23.91 -24.72
CA LYS A 191 -10.42 -23.57 -24.51
C LYS A 191 -10.30 -22.33 -23.60
N PHE A 192 -11.12 -21.31 -23.83
CA PHE A 192 -11.12 -20.09 -23.02
C PHE A 192 -11.53 -20.37 -21.56
N GLN A 193 -12.60 -21.15 -21.35
CA GLN A 193 -13.07 -21.55 -20.01
C GLN A 193 -12.01 -22.36 -19.26
N LYS A 194 -11.29 -23.24 -19.97
CA LYS A 194 -10.21 -24.07 -19.41
C LYS A 194 -9.02 -23.21 -18.98
N ASN A 195 -8.69 -22.16 -19.72
CA ASN A 195 -7.62 -21.23 -19.39
C ASN A 195 -7.99 -20.30 -18.23
N LEU A 196 -9.25 -19.83 -18.15
CA LEU A 196 -9.77 -19.08 -17.01
C LEU A 196 -9.68 -19.90 -15.71
N ASN A 197 -10.10 -21.17 -15.75
CA ASN A 197 -10.05 -22.06 -14.58
C ASN A 197 -8.61 -22.33 -14.14
N LYS A 198 -7.66 -22.49 -15.09
CA LYS A 198 -6.25 -22.70 -14.78
C LYS A 198 -5.62 -21.46 -14.13
N ARG A 199 -6.00 -20.26 -14.56
CA ARG A 199 -5.52 -18.99 -14.02
C ARG A 199 -6.12 -18.67 -12.65
N SER A 200 -7.41 -18.89 -12.44
CA SER A 200 -8.07 -18.78 -11.14
C SER A 200 -7.42 -19.69 -10.09
N LEU A 201 -6.94 -20.88 -10.50
CA LEU A 201 -6.16 -21.77 -9.65
C LEU A 201 -4.77 -21.23 -9.31
N LEU A 202 -4.11 -20.57 -10.27
CA LEU A 202 -2.79 -19.92 -10.07
C LEU A 202 -2.92 -18.66 -9.20
N GLU A 203 -3.94 -17.83 -9.42
CA GLU A 203 -4.20 -16.64 -8.62
C GLU A 203 -4.62 -16.98 -7.18
N SER A 204 -5.28 -18.12 -6.95
CA SER A 204 -5.60 -18.61 -5.60
C SER A 204 -4.39 -19.20 -4.83
N GLN A 205 -3.27 -19.40 -5.52
CA GLN A 205 -1.99 -19.84 -4.94
C GLN A 205 -1.01 -18.67 -4.70
N LEU A 206 -1.30 -17.50 -5.26
CA LEU A 206 -0.63 -16.25 -4.91
C LEU A 206 -1.35 -15.72 -3.67
N GLU A 207 -0.64 -15.68 -2.54
CA GLU A 207 -1.13 -14.95 -1.37
C GLU A 207 -1.53 -13.53 -1.80
N PRO A 208 -2.62 -12.96 -1.25
CA PRO A 208 -2.98 -11.59 -1.55
C PRO A 208 -1.74 -10.74 -1.25
N GLU A 209 -1.27 -9.99 -2.24
CA GLU A 209 -0.25 -8.96 -2.00
C GLU A 209 -0.79 -8.11 -0.84
N GLU A 210 -0.15 -8.23 0.34
CA GLU A 210 -0.37 -7.26 1.39
C GLU A 210 -0.16 -5.90 0.72
N GLU A 211 -1.19 -5.04 0.77
CA GLU A 211 -1.05 -3.64 0.33
C GLU A 211 0.26 -3.13 0.92
N ALA A 212 1.23 -2.90 0.06
CA ALA A 212 2.52 -2.39 0.47
C ALA A 212 2.26 -1.17 1.35
N MET A 213 2.74 -1.21 2.58
CA MET A 213 2.68 -0.06 3.48
C MET A 213 3.17 1.16 2.68
N PRO A 214 2.49 2.30 2.69
CA PRO A 214 3.06 3.51 2.14
C PRO A 214 4.38 3.77 2.89
N GLY A 215 5.51 3.57 2.20
CA GLY A 215 6.85 3.68 2.78
C GLY A 215 7.79 2.50 2.59
N THR A 216 7.34 1.33 2.09
CA THR A 216 8.27 0.30 1.61
C THR A 216 8.49 0.51 0.11
N ALA A 217 9.34 1.48 -0.23
CA ALA A 217 9.93 1.54 -1.55
C ALA A 217 10.79 0.27 -1.69
N THR A 218 10.32 -0.68 -2.49
CA THR A 218 11.18 -1.78 -2.94
C THR A 218 12.29 -1.19 -3.79
N ASP A 219 13.54 -1.52 -3.44
CA ASP A 219 14.73 -1.14 -4.16
C ASP A 219 14.60 -1.45 -5.65
N SER A 220 14.34 -0.44 -6.43
CA SER A 220 14.91 -0.26 -7.75
C SER A 220 14.73 1.20 -8.14
N ALA A 221 15.86 1.89 -8.34
CA ALA A 221 15.94 3.11 -9.14
C ALA A 221 15.65 2.73 -10.61
N GLY A 222 14.55 2.06 -10.83
CA GLY A 222 13.96 1.73 -12.11
C GLY A 222 12.54 2.21 -12.05
N THR A 223 12.11 2.88 -13.09
CA THR A 223 10.70 3.16 -13.35
C THR A 223 9.83 1.96 -12.94
N PRO A 224 8.56 2.14 -12.56
CA PRO A 224 7.62 1.03 -12.32
C PRO A 224 7.57 0.02 -13.49
N GLU A 225 8.16 0.36 -14.64
CA GLU A 225 8.35 -0.50 -15.81
C GLU A 225 9.47 -1.54 -15.65
N ASN A 226 10.41 -1.37 -14.72
CA ASN A 226 11.54 -2.30 -14.44
C ASN A 226 11.40 -3.06 -13.13
N ALA A 227 10.26 -3.02 -12.46
CA ALA A 227 9.93 -4.11 -11.58
C ALA A 227 10.03 -5.37 -12.43
N ASN A 228 10.99 -6.25 -12.12
CA ASN A 228 11.08 -7.61 -12.63
C ASN A 228 9.82 -8.36 -12.18
N LEU A 229 8.69 -8.02 -12.82
CA LEU A 229 7.64 -8.99 -12.97
C LEU A 229 8.30 -10.15 -13.68
N PRO A 230 8.22 -11.39 -13.15
CA PRO A 230 8.76 -12.54 -13.85
C PRO A 230 8.26 -12.43 -15.27
N SER A 231 9.19 -12.44 -16.23
CA SER A 231 8.86 -12.62 -17.63
C SER A 231 8.12 -13.95 -17.67
N ILE A 232 6.80 -13.89 -17.63
CA ILE A 232 5.99 -15.03 -18.03
C ILE A 232 6.32 -15.11 -19.51
N GLU A 233 7.26 -15.99 -19.87
CA GLU A 233 7.41 -16.42 -21.24
C GLU A 233 6.01 -16.75 -21.73
N PRO A 234 5.61 -16.31 -22.94
CA PRO A 234 4.31 -16.66 -23.49
C PRO A 234 4.21 -18.17 -23.39
N GLU A 235 3.32 -18.68 -22.50
CA GLU A 235 3.10 -20.12 -22.40
C GLU A 235 2.84 -20.62 -23.83
N GLU A 236 3.68 -21.54 -24.30
CA GLU A 236 3.43 -22.32 -25.51
C GLU A 236 2.02 -22.91 -25.37
N GLY A 237 1.08 -22.38 -26.13
CA GLY A 237 -0.32 -22.85 -26.12
C GLY A 237 -1.37 -21.76 -26.19
N PHE A 238 -1.03 -20.48 -26.17
CA PHE A 238 -1.93 -19.44 -26.62
C PHE A 238 -1.82 -19.36 -28.15
N GLU A 239 -2.46 -20.33 -28.85
CA GLU A 239 -2.66 -20.17 -30.29
C GLU A 239 -3.50 -18.90 -30.50
N PRO A 240 -3.09 -18.01 -31.42
CA PRO A 240 -3.92 -16.89 -31.82
C PRO A 240 -5.27 -17.45 -32.26
N LEU A 241 -6.36 -16.79 -31.80
CA LEU A 241 -7.72 -17.10 -32.22
C LEU A 241 -7.74 -17.48 -33.69
N SER A 242 -8.21 -18.69 -33.98
CA SER A 242 -8.00 -19.33 -35.27
C SER A 242 -8.49 -18.51 -36.49
N GLU A 243 -7.93 -18.78 -37.67
CA GLU A 243 -8.31 -18.17 -38.95
C GLU A 243 -9.80 -18.25 -39.25
N ALA A 244 -10.55 -19.15 -38.63
CA ALA A 244 -12.01 -19.27 -38.75
C ALA A 244 -12.78 -18.04 -38.28
N LEU A 245 -12.18 -17.18 -37.42
CA LEU A 245 -12.74 -15.90 -37.00
C LEU A 245 -12.52 -14.77 -38.01
N LYS A 246 -11.74 -14.98 -39.04
CA LYS A 246 -11.50 -13.98 -40.11
C LYS A 246 -12.74 -13.71 -40.97
N GLU A 247 -13.71 -14.61 -40.98
CA GLU A 247 -14.86 -14.53 -41.91
C GLU A 247 -16.19 -14.06 -41.29
N ALA A 248 -16.36 -14.07 -39.98
CA ALA A 248 -17.54 -13.48 -39.34
C ALA A 248 -17.20 -12.07 -38.85
N GLU A 249 -17.42 -11.06 -39.70
CA GLU A 249 -17.23 -9.64 -39.37
C GLU A 249 -18.21 -9.17 -38.28
N ASN A 250 -17.91 -9.49 -37.03
CA ASN A 250 -18.51 -8.80 -35.90
C ASN A 250 -17.46 -7.78 -35.36
N PRO A 251 -17.61 -6.47 -35.72
CA PRO A 251 -16.67 -5.42 -35.34
C PRO A 251 -16.55 -5.32 -33.82
N GLU A 252 -17.63 -5.53 -33.06
CA GLU A 252 -17.65 -5.45 -31.59
C GLU A 252 -16.80 -6.55 -30.97
N LYS A 253 -16.93 -7.80 -31.48
CA LYS A 253 -16.12 -8.91 -31.04
C LYS A 253 -14.63 -8.63 -31.28
N SER A 254 -14.25 -8.06 -32.41
CA SER A 254 -12.87 -7.72 -32.74
C SER A 254 -12.28 -6.72 -31.74
N ILE A 255 -13.05 -5.72 -31.30
CA ILE A 255 -12.65 -4.76 -30.27
C ILE A 255 -12.49 -5.45 -28.91
N ILE A 256 -13.44 -6.31 -28.53
CA ILE A 256 -13.41 -7.05 -27.27
C ILE A 256 -12.18 -7.96 -27.22
N ASP A 257 -11.93 -8.75 -28.26
CA ASP A 257 -10.78 -9.66 -28.34
C ASP A 257 -9.46 -8.90 -28.28
N PHE A 258 -9.35 -7.77 -28.98
CA PHE A 258 -8.18 -6.89 -28.90
C PHE A 258 -7.93 -6.44 -27.45
N ARG A 259 -8.96 -5.97 -26.75
CA ARG A 259 -8.85 -5.51 -25.37
C ARG A 259 -8.49 -6.62 -24.40
N ILE A 260 -9.06 -7.82 -24.57
CA ILE A 260 -8.69 -9.01 -23.79
C ILE A 260 -7.22 -9.35 -24.00
N ALA A 261 -6.73 -9.34 -25.24
CA ALA A 261 -5.34 -9.62 -25.54
C ALA A 261 -4.38 -8.55 -24.95
N VAL A 262 -4.76 -7.27 -24.93
CA VAL A 262 -4.02 -6.20 -24.24
C VAL A 262 -4.01 -6.43 -22.74
N PHE A 263 -5.12 -6.83 -22.14
CA PHE A 263 -5.19 -7.17 -20.71
C PHE A 263 -4.21 -8.30 -20.35
N HIS A 264 -4.12 -9.33 -21.20
CA HIS A 264 -3.13 -10.41 -21.05
C HIS A 264 -1.72 -10.04 -21.49
N ARG A 265 -1.44 -8.75 -21.76
CA ARG A 265 -0.13 -8.23 -22.17
C ARG A 265 0.44 -8.86 -23.46
N SER A 266 -0.44 -9.40 -24.32
CA SER A 266 -0.06 -9.99 -25.60
C SER A 266 0.23 -8.94 -26.68
N TYR A 267 1.05 -7.94 -26.36
CA TYR A 267 1.23 -6.71 -27.14
C TYR A 267 1.77 -6.96 -28.56
N LYS A 268 2.68 -7.90 -28.73
CA LYS A 268 3.22 -8.26 -30.06
C LYS A 268 2.16 -8.84 -31.00
N LEU A 269 1.16 -9.52 -30.43
CA LEU A 269 0.04 -10.10 -31.19
C LEU A 269 -1.06 -9.05 -31.46
N THR A 270 -1.22 -8.07 -30.58
CA THR A 270 -2.24 -7.03 -30.71
C THR A 270 -1.78 -5.86 -31.57
N PHE A 271 -0.49 -5.55 -31.60
CA PHE A 271 0.03 -4.42 -32.39
C PHE A 271 -0.39 -4.47 -33.86
N PRO A 272 -0.29 -5.59 -34.59
CA PRO A 272 -0.74 -5.68 -36.00
C PRO A 272 -2.26 -5.52 -36.18
N GLN A 273 -3.05 -5.63 -35.11
CA GLN A 273 -4.53 -5.51 -35.18
C GLN A 273 -5.01 -4.06 -35.05
N ILE A 274 -4.15 -3.12 -34.67
CA ILE A 274 -4.50 -1.72 -34.43
C ILE A 274 -5.10 -1.06 -35.67
N ASP A 275 -4.56 -1.32 -36.85
CA ASP A 275 -5.11 -0.78 -38.10
C ASP A 275 -6.54 -1.29 -38.37
N LYS A 276 -6.85 -2.52 -37.99
CA LYS A 276 -8.21 -3.06 -38.09
C LYS A 276 -9.15 -2.31 -37.16
N ILE A 277 -8.73 -2.02 -35.93
CA ILE A 277 -9.52 -1.25 -34.97
C ILE A 277 -9.79 0.16 -35.48
N PHE A 278 -8.80 0.86 -36.03
CA PHE A 278 -9.03 2.17 -36.66
C PHE A 278 -10.04 2.13 -37.81
N ARG A 279 -9.97 1.15 -38.71
CA ARG A 279 -10.93 0.99 -39.82
C ARG A 279 -12.36 0.74 -39.34
N ILE A 280 -12.54 0.04 -38.20
CA ILE A 280 -13.87 -0.15 -37.60
C ILE A 280 -14.46 1.20 -37.19
N TYR A 281 -13.65 2.11 -36.65
CA TYR A 281 -14.09 3.43 -36.20
C TYR A 281 -14.21 4.46 -37.34
N GLU A 282 -13.45 4.32 -38.45
CA GLU A 282 -13.65 5.15 -39.66
C GLU A 282 -15.05 5.07 -40.23
N ASN A 283 -15.76 3.96 -39.98
CA ASN A 283 -17.13 3.73 -40.46
C ASN A 283 -18.19 4.01 -39.36
N ARG A 284 -17.80 4.62 -38.23
CA ARG A 284 -18.71 4.99 -37.15
C ARG A 284 -18.73 6.50 -36.98
N ASP A 285 -19.90 7.06 -36.64
CA ASP A 285 -20.02 8.49 -36.29
C ASP A 285 -19.44 8.83 -34.90
N GLU A 286 -19.04 7.81 -34.13
CA GLU A 286 -18.52 7.95 -32.77
C GLU A 286 -17.00 7.92 -32.77
N GLU A 287 -16.37 8.83 -32.00
CA GLU A 287 -14.93 8.77 -31.71
C GLU A 287 -14.57 7.55 -30.88
N ILE A 288 -13.35 7.06 -31.08
CA ILE A 288 -12.76 5.96 -30.28
C ILE A 288 -12.88 6.26 -28.80
N ASP A 289 -13.30 5.29 -28.01
CA ASP A 289 -13.43 5.41 -26.56
C ASP A 289 -12.07 5.63 -25.89
N SER A 290 -12.04 6.43 -24.83
CA SER A 290 -10.82 6.80 -24.08
C SER A 290 -10.04 5.58 -23.58
N GLN A 291 -10.75 4.57 -23.08
CA GLN A 291 -10.09 3.35 -22.57
C GLN A 291 -9.50 2.52 -23.73
N LEU A 292 -10.19 2.47 -24.89
CA LEU A 292 -9.66 1.80 -26.07
C LEU A 292 -8.43 2.54 -26.63
N LEU A 293 -8.43 3.89 -26.61
CA LEU A 293 -7.24 4.69 -26.96
C LEU A 293 -6.05 4.37 -26.04
N SER A 294 -6.31 4.23 -24.74
CA SER A 294 -5.29 3.78 -23.79
C SER A 294 -4.75 2.39 -24.13
N ASP A 295 -5.64 1.44 -24.48
CA ASP A 295 -5.23 0.07 -24.82
C ASP A 295 -4.46 0.03 -26.16
N ILE A 296 -4.85 0.82 -27.16
CA ILE A 296 -4.08 1.03 -28.41
C ILE A 296 -2.70 1.61 -28.10
N GLY A 297 -2.63 2.60 -27.21
CA GLY A 297 -1.38 3.19 -26.77
C GLY A 297 -0.44 2.17 -26.12
N LYS A 298 -0.95 1.34 -25.21
CA LYS A 298 -0.18 0.25 -24.57
C LYS A 298 0.29 -0.78 -25.59
N ALA A 299 -0.62 -1.25 -26.45
CA ALA A 299 -0.29 -2.22 -27.49
C ALA A 299 0.81 -1.70 -28.43
N THR A 300 0.77 -0.41 -28.80
CA THR A 300 1.81 0.23 -29.60
C THR A 300 3.11 0.34 -28.82
N LEU A 301 3.09 0.88 -27.61
CA LEU A 301 4.30 1.14 -26.80
C LEU A 301 5.12 -0.13 -26.53
N TYR A 302 4.44 -1.25 -26.31
CA TYR A 302 5.09 -2.52 -25.96
C TYR A 302 5.16 -3.54 -27.13
N GLY A 303 4.42 -3.30 -28.24
CA GLY A 303 4.38 -4.19 -29.39
C GLY A 303 5.18 -3.73 -30.60
N THR A 304 5.47 -2.42 -30.73
CA THR A 304 6.18 -1.86 -31.88
C THR A 304 7.65 -2.24 -31.92
N GLY A 305 8.19 -2.43 -33.12
CA GLY A 305 9.63 -2.49 -33.38
C GLY A 305 10.25 -1.13 -33.74
N ASP A 306 9.42 -0.12 -34.07
CA ASP A 306 9.84 1.23 -34.44
C ASP A 306 9.12 2.29 -33.62
N TYR A 307 9.71 2.68 -32.51
CA TYR A 307 9.17 3.67 -31.60
C TYR A 307 8.99 5.05 -32.24
N TYR A 308 9.93 5.45 -33.12
CA TYR A 308 9.85 6.76 -33.75
C TYR A 308 8.72 6.85 -34.77
N ALA A 309 8.60 5.87 -35.65
CA ALA A 309 7.50 5.84 -36.64
C ALA A 309 6.15 5.78 -35.91
N SER A 310 6.04 4.97 -34.85
CA SER A 310 4.82 4.89 -34.05
C SER A 310 4.50 6.21 -33.33
N ALA A 311 5.49 6.90 -32.76
CA ALA A 311 5.29 8.23 -32.17
C ALA A 311 4.69 9.22 -33.18
N ARG A 312 5.19 9.22 -34.42
CA ARG A 312 4.67 10.05 -35.48
C ARG A 312 3.25 9.68 -35.93
N GLN A 313 2.86 8.42 -35.81
CA GLN A 313 1.45 8.02 -36.02
C GLN A 313 0.55 8.64 -34.97
N PHE A 314 0.95 8.59 -33.69
CA PHE A 314 0.20 9.22 -32.60
C PHE A 314 0.16 10.76 -32.73
N ASP A 315 1.24 11.40 -33.23
CA ASP A 315 1.22 12.84 -33.56
C ASP A 315 0.17 13.19 -34.64
N ARG A 316 -0.07 12.29 -35.59
CA ARG A 316 -1.14 12.48 -36.60
C ARG A 316 -2.51 12.21 -35.97
N LEU A 317 -2.65 11.14 -35.21
CA LEU A 317 -3.89 10.79 -34.52
C LEU A 317 -4.37 11.91 -33.59
N ALA A 318 -3.46 12.55 -32.84
CA ALA A 318 -3.80 13.65 -31.94
C ALA A 318 -4.52 14.82 -32.63
N LYS A 319 -4.29 15.01 -33.93
CA LYS A 319 -4.92 16.09 -34.72
C LYS A 319 -6.36 15.79 -35.14
N THR A 320 -6.78 14.54 -35.07
CA THR A 320 -8.11 14.07 -35.49
C THR A 320 -9.06 13.85 -34.32
N LEU A 321 -8.54 13.88 -33.09
CA LEU A 321 -9.29 13.63 -31.86
C LEU A 321 -9.75 14.94 -31.20
N SER A 322 -10.86 14.86 -30.48
CA SER A 322 -11.25 15.91 -29.54
C SER A 322 -10.16 16.17 -28.48
N PRO A 323 -10.06 17.38 -27.91
CA PRO A 323 -8.98 17.71 -26.98
C PRO A 323 -8.79 16.70 -25.85
N GLU A 324 -9.87 16.26 -25.22
CA GLU A 324 -9.81 15.30 -24.09
C GLU A 324 -9.31 13.92 -24.52
N LYS A 325 -9.63 13.48 -25.73
CA LYS A 325 -9.13 12.20 -26.29
C LYS A 325 -7.72 12.34 -26.89
N ALA A 326 -7.34 13.54 -27.37
CA ALA A 326 -5.99 13.85 -27.82
C ALA A 326 -4.95 13.69 -26.72
N TYR A 327 -5.34 13.80 -25.43
CA TYR A 327 -4.49 13.46 -24.29
C TYR A 327 -3.79 12.11 -24.49
N PHE A 328 -4.52 11.06 -24.80
CA PHE A 328 -3.95 9.71 -24.95
C PHE A 328 -2.94 9.66 -26.11
N ALA A 329 -3.25 10.30 -27.21
CA ALA A 329 -2.35 10.34 -28.35
C ALA A 329 -1.06 11.10 -28.03
N HIS A 330 -1.14 12.26 -27.39
CA HIS A 330 0.03 13.03 -26.94
C HIS A 330 0.85 12.29 -25.88
N PHE A 331 0.19 11.71 -24.90
CA PHE A 331 0.82 10.95 -23.81
C PHE A 331 1.62 9.76 -24.35
N TYR A 332 1.02 8.94 -25.22
CA TYR A 332 1.74 7.79 -25.79
C TYR A 332 2.77 8.20 -26.83
N ALA A 333 2.56 9.29 -27.58
CA ALA A 333 3.62 9.85 -28.44
C ALA A 333 4.85 10.26 -27.62
N ALA A 334 4.66 10.93 -26.47
CA ALA A 334 5.76 11.31 -25.58
C ALA A 334 6.54 10.08 -25.08
N ARG A 335 5.84 9.05 -24.63
CA ARG A 335 6.46 7.81 -24.14
C ARG A 335 7.20 7.03 -25.25
N LEU A 336 6.66 7.07 -26.47
CA LEU A 336 7.31 6.46 -27.64
C LEU A 336 8.58 7.23 -28.04
N TYR A 337 8.57 8.55 -28.01
CA TYR A 337 9.77 9.36 -28.23
C TYR A 337 10.82 9.14 -27.13
N ASP A 338 10.43 8.99 -25.87
CA ASP A 338 11.33 8.61 -24.76
C ASP A 338 12.00 7.24 -25.05
N LYS A 339 11.21 6.23 -25.40
CA LYS A 339 11.74 4.90 -25.76
C LYS A 339 12.65 4.92 -26.99
N ALA A 340 12.41 5.80 -27.96
CA ALA A 340 13.30 6.00 -29.11
C ALA A 340 14.65 6.65 -28.71
N GLY A 341 14.75 7.30 -27.54
CA GLY A 341 16.01 7.68 -26.88
C GLY A 341 16.79 8.86 -27.49
N ARG A 342 16.29 9.50 -28.56
CA ARG A 342 17.02 10.57 -29.29
C ARG A 342 16.22 11.86 -29.49
N TYR A 343 15.07 11.97 -28.82
CA TYR A 343 14.08 13.02 -29.09
C TYR A 343 13.60 13.74 -27.82
N PRO A 344 14.49 14.28 -26.96
CA PRO A 344 14.09 14.88 -25.68
C PRO A 344 13.13 16.07 -25.85
N SER A 345 13.36 16.91 -26.85
CA SER A 345 12.49 18.07 -27.10
C SER A 345 11.08 17.65 -27.52
N GLN A 346 10.97 16.59 -28.35
CA GLN A 346 9.67 16.03 -28.73
C GLN A 346 8.99 15.37 -27.54
N THR A 347 9.71 14.59 -26.73
CA THR A 347 9.20 13.96 -25.51
C THR A 347 8.57 15.01 -24.59
N ILE A 348 9.33 16.05 -24.23
CA ILE A 348 8.84 17.14 -23.35
C ILE A 348 7.64 17.84 -23.98
N SER A 349 7.73 18.22 -25.28
CA SER A 349 6.64 18.92 -25.97
C SER A 349 5.34 18.09 -25.99
N ARG A 350 5.42 16.77 -26.18
CA ARG A 350 4.22 15.92 -26.21
C ARG A 350 3.62 15.68 -24.82
N PHE A 351 4.45 15.54 -23.78
CA PHE A 351 3.93 15.55 -22.41
C PHE A 351 3.24 16.87 -22.06
N LYS A 352 3.82 18.01 -22.41
CA LYS A 352 3.18 19.32 -22.21
C LYS A 352 1.85 19.43 -22.97
N ASN A 353 1.80 18.99 -24.22
CA ASN A 353 0.55 18.96 -24.98
C ASN A 353 -0.51 18.06 -24.31
N ALA A 354 -0.11 16.91 -23.76
CA ALA A 354 -1.03 16.05 -23.00
C ALA A 354 -1.55 16.75 -21.75
N LEU A 355 -0.70 17.41 -20.97
CA LEU A 355 -1.09 18.17 -19.77
C LEU A 355 -2.12 19.28 -20.09
N GLU A 356 -1.98 19.93 -21.24
CA GLU A 356 -2.92 20.98 -21.68
C GLU A 356 -4.21 20.42 -22.29
N SER A 357 -4.21 19.16 -22.72
CA SER A 357 -5.36 18.51 -23.36
C SER A 357 -6.34 17.91 -22.35
N THR A 358 -5.92 17.64 -21.13
CA THR A 358 -6.75 16.98 -20.12
C THR A 358 -7.31 17.92 -19.06
N LYS A 359 -8.54 17.62 -18.60
CA LYS A 359 -9.16 18.19 -17.41
C LYS A 359 -9.31 17.13 -16.29
N ASP A 360 -8.98 15.89 -16.58
CA ASP A 360 -9.02 14.81 -15.62
C ASP A 360 -7.78 14.88 -14.70
N GLU A 361 -8.03 14.95 -13.40
CA GLU A 361 -7.01 15.14 -12.37
C GLU A 361 -6.00 13.98 -12.35
N LEU A 362 -6.47 12.74 -12.50
CA LEU A 362 -5.61 11.55 -12.49
C LEU A 362 -4.73 11.48 -13.74
N GLN A 363 -5.30 11.84 -14.91
CA GLN A 363 -4.52 11.90 -16.15
C GLN A 363 -3.46 13.00 -16.07
N PHE A 364 -3.81 14.16 -15.49
CA PHE A 364 -2.88 15.26 -15.29
C PHE A 364 -1.71 14.84 -14.42
N ASP A 365 -1.99 14.33 -13.22
CA ASP A 365 -0.95 13.93 -12.27
C ASP A 365 -0.07 12.81 -12.84
N ASN A 366 -0.67 11.80 -13.48
CA ASN A 366 0.05 10.73 -14.15
C ASN A 366 0.99 11.27 -15.26
N CYS A 367 0.50 12.16 -16.11
CA CYS A 367 1.30 12.75 -17.19
C CYS A 367 2.46 13.59 -16.64
N LEU A 368 2.19 14.44 -15.64
CA LEU A 368 3.20 15.26 -14.98
C LEU A 368 4.28 14.40 -14.31
N TRP A 369 3.89 13.31 -13.66
CA TRP A 369 4.82 12.35 -13.06
C TRP A 369 5.76 11.76 -14.12
N TYR A 370 5.25 11.34 -15.28
CA TYR A 370 6.09 10.83 -16.38
C TYR A 370 7.03 11.90 -16.92
N LEU A 371 6.58 13.14 -17.10
CA LEU A 371 7.42 14.26 -17.55
C LEU A 371 8.55 14.53 -16.55
N LEU A 372 8.24 14.64 -15.26
CA LEU A 372 9.21 14.91 -14.20
C LEU A 372 10.23 13.77 -14.07
N ASN A 373 9.80 12.52 -14.14
CA ASN A 373 10.71 11.35 -14.12
C ASN A 373 11.57 11.24 -15.37
N PHE A 374 11.09 11.68 -16.54
CA PHE A 374 11.93 11.83 -17.72
C PHE A 374 13.03 12.90 -17.50
N GLN A 375 12.66 14.04 -16.92
CA GLN A 375 13.59 15.12 -16.63
C GLN A 375 14.61 14.78 -15.54
N LEU A 376 14.26 13.94 -14.54
CA LEU A 376 15.21 13.41 -13.56
C LEU A 376 16.42 12.73 -14.21
N ARG A 377 16.22 12.09 -15.37
CA ARG A 377 17.27 11.39 -16.12
C ARG A 377 17.98 12.27 -17.12
N THR A 378 17.43 13.43 -17.49
CA THR A 378 17.93 14.25 -18.60
C THR A 378 18.38 15.65 -18.21
N SER A 379 17.63 16.37 -17.39
CA SER A 379 17.93 17.78 -17.05
C SER A 379 17.24 18.22 -15.76
N THR A 380 18.02 18.43 -14.72
CA THR A 380 17.48 18.93 -13.43
C THR A 380 16.96 20.36 -13.54
N ASP A 381 17.50 21.20 -14.44
CA ASP A 381 17.05 22.57 -14.63
C ASP A 381 15.64 22.62 -15.23
N ASP A 382 15.31 21.67 -16.11
CA ASP A 382 13.97 21.54 -16.66
C ASP A 382 12.94 21.12 -15.59
N ILE A 383 13.34 20.34 -14.57
CA ILE A 383 12.46 19.99 -13.45
C ILE A 383 11.98 21.24 -12.72
N ILE A 384 12.90 22.15 -12.37
CA ILE A 384 12.57 23.39 -11.65
C ILE A 384 11.59 24.23 -12.45
N SER A 385 11.83 24.35 -13.76
CA SER A 385 10.92 25.08 -14.67
C SER A 385 9.54 24.42 -14.74
N THR A 386 9.48 23.09 -14.86
CA THR A 386 8.24 22.33 -14.94
C THR A 386 7.44 22.41 -13.63
N LEU A 387 8.10 22.31 -12.47
CA LEU A 387 7.44 22.48 -11.17
C LEU A 387 6.91 23.90 -10.97
N THR A 388 7.62 24.90 -11.48
CA THR A 388 7.14 26.31 -11.45
C THR A 388 5.90 26.49 -12.33
N GLU A 389 5.85 25.83 -13.50
CA GLU A 389 4.75 25.94 -14.46
C GLU A 389 3.50 25.14 -14.06
N TYR A 390 3.69 23.90 -13.57
CA TYR A 390 2.62 22.94 -13.34
C TYR A 390 2.41 22.54 -11.88
N GLY A 391 3.35 22.80 -10.98
CA GLY A 391 3.32 22.31 -9.59
C GLY A 391 2.07 22.73 -8.81
N SER A 392 1.54 23.94 -9.06
CA SER A 392 0.31 24.41 -8.41
C SER A 392 -0.96 23.68 -8.88
N ARG A 393 -0.87 22.88 -9.93
CA ARG A 393 -1.97 22.08 -10.49
C ARG A 393 -1.92 20.61 -10.07
N ILE A 394 -0.99 20.24 -9.20
CA ILE A 394 -0.94 18.88 -8.62
C ILE A 394 -2.20 18.67 -7.75
N HIS A 395 -2.93 17.58 -7.99
CA HIS A 395 -4.16 17.24 -7.29
C HIS A 395 -3.92 16.23 -6.16
N ASN A 396 -3.10 15.20 -6.43
CA ASN A 396 -2.70 14.21 -5.43
C ASN A 396 -1.21 14.36 -5.13
N ALA A 397 -0.88 15.11 -4.08
CA ALA A 397 0.51 15.35 -3.67
C ALA A 397 1.28 14.05 -3.33
N GLU A 398 0.61 13.05 -2.71
CA GLU A 398 1.21 11.77 -2.31
C GLU A 398 1.64 10.94 -3.52
N TYR A 399 1.00 11.13 -4.68
CA TYR A 399 1.36 10.46 -5.94
C TYR A 399 2.77 10.81 -6.41
N PHE A 400 3.34 11.94 -5.94
CA PHE A 400 4.68 12.42 -6.31
C PHE A 400 5.75 12.17 -5.25
N ASP A 401 5.44 11.47 -4.17
CA ASP A 401 6.39 11.26 -3.07
C ASP A 401 7.67 10.55 -3.52
N ASP A 402 7.56 9.53 -4.37
CA ASP A 402 8.69 8.81 -4.94
C ASP A 402 9.58 9.69 -5.83
N PHE A 403 8.94 10.57 -6.62
CA PHE A 403 9.65 11.55 -7.45
C PHE A 403 10.41 12.56 -6.56
N PHE A 404 9.77 13.17 -5.56
CA PHE A 404 10.41 14.13 -4.67
C PHE A 404 11.49 13.48 -3.80
N GLU A 405 11.31 12.23 -3.38
CA GLU A 405 12.36 11.45 -2.71
C GLU A 405 13.58 11.29 -3.63
N SER A 406 13.38 10.89 -4.88
CA SER A 406 14.43 10.75 -5.89
C SER A 406 15.13 12.06 -6.23
N LEU A 407 14.36 13.14 -6.37
CA LEU A 407 14.88 14.49 -6.60
C LEU A 407 15.74 14.98 -5.43
N SER A 408 15.27 14.74 -4.20
CA SER A 408 16.02 15.05 -2.97
C SER A 408 17.40 14.42 -2.99
N ILE A 409 17.48 13.11 -3.28
CA ILE A 409 18.73 12.36 -3.32
C ILE A 409 19.65 12.91 -4.43
N LEU A 410 19.10 13.14 -5.63
CA LEU A 410 19.86 13.66 -6.76
C LEU A 410 20.48 15.03 -6.42
N LEU A 411 19.71 15.94 -5.83
CA LEU A 411 20.19 17.28 -5.49
C LEU A 411 21.21 17.25 -4.35
N LEU A 412 21.02 16.42 -3.33
CA LEU A 412 21.94 16.27 -2.22
C LEU A 412 23.26 15.61 -2.66
N SER A 413 23.19 14.47 -3.37
CA SER A 413 24.38 13.73 -3.81
C SER A 413 25.21 14.47 -4.86
N SER A 414 24.57 15.34 -5.66
CA SER A 414 25.26 16.20 -6.65
C SER A 414 25.67 17.57 -6.11
N HIS A 415 25.54 17.81 -4.81
CA HIS A 415 25.86 19.07 -4.12
C HIS A 415 25.12 20.29 -4.70
N ARG A 416 23.92 20.08 -5.22
CA ARG A 416 23.05 21.14 -5.77
C ARG A 416 22.18 21.76 -4.66
N TRP A 417 22.82 22.19 -3.58
CA TRP A 417 22.16 22.72 -2.38
C TRP A 417 21.23 23.90 -2.65
N GLN A 418 21.67 24.82 -3.52
CA GLN A 418 20.89 25.99 -3.87
C GLN A 418 19.61 25.62 -4.62
N ASP A 419 19.66 24.60 -5.46
CA ASP A 419 18.50 24.14 -6.23
C ASP A 419 17.53 23.37 -5.33
N PHE A 420 18.04 22.59 -4.38
CA PHE A 420 17.22 21.95 -3.35
C PHE A 420 16.38 23.01 -2.59
N TYR A 421 17.05 24.05 -2.13
CA TYR A 421 16.40 25.17 -1.43
C TYR A 421 15.37 25.90 -2.30
N LYS A 422 15.67 26.14 -3.61
CA LYS A 422 14.71 26.72 -4.54
C LYS A 422 13.47 25.85 -4.73
N VAL A 423 13.64 24.53 -4.93
CA VAL A 423 12.51 23.59 -5.07
C VAL A 423 11.62 23.68 -3.84
N TRP A 424 12.18 23.62 -2.64
CA TRP A 424 11.40 23.77 -1.42
C TRP A 424 10.62 25.09 -1.36
N LYS A 425 11.26 26.20 -1.65
CA LYS A 425 10.62 27.53 -1.59
C LYS A 425 9.54 27.75 -2.66
N GLN A 426 9.64 27.10 -3.81
CA GLN A 426 8.70 27.26 -4.92
C GLN A 426 7.50 26.31 -4.86
N THR A 427 7.70 25.10 -4.32
CA THR A 427 6.70 24.02 -4.41
C THR A 427 6.25 23.47 -3.06
N ASP A 428 6.65 24.13 -1.98
CA ASP A 428 6.40 23.72 -0.62
C ASP A 428 4.92 23.38 -0.28
N SER A 429 3.98 24.19 -0.76
CA SER A 429 2.54 23.96 -0.53
C SER A 429 1.96 22.77 -1.32
N ASN A 430 2.67 22.28 -2.33
CA ASN A 430 2.21 21.22 -3.24
C ASN A 430 2.87 19.86 -2.94
N PHE A 431 3.65 19.77 -1.87
CA PHE A 431 4.19 18.51 -1.38
C PHE A 431 3.18 17.81 -0.47
N SER A 432 3.24 16.48 -0.40
CA SER A 432 2.59 15.75 0.67
C SER A 432 3.16 16.19 2.04
N SER A 433 2.41 15.98 3.09
CA SER A 433 2.86 16.35 4.44
C SER A 433 4.19 15.67 4.84
N LEU A 434 4.41 14.45 4.36
CA LEU A 434 5.65 13.71 4.56
C LEU A 434 6.84 14.43 3.91
N ILE A 435 6.69 14.81 2.66
CA ILE A 435 7.73 15.48 1.88
C ILE A 435 7.94 16.93 2.35
N GLN A 436 6.88 17.63 2.74
CA GLN A 436 7.00 18.98 3.33
C GLN A 436 7.96 19.01 4.52
N GLY A 437 7.78 18.09 5.48
CA GLY A 437 8.65 17.98 6.65
C GLY A 437 10.10 17.67 6.28
N LYS A 438 10.31 16.74 5.36
CA LYS A 438 11.65 16.41 4.84
C LYS A 438 12.34 17.59 4.21
N TYR A 439 11.68 18.24 3.24
CA TYR A 439 12.28 19.37 2.52
C TYR A 439 12.52 20.60 3.41
N ALA A 440 11.61 20.85 4.36
CA ALA A 440 11.80 21.90 5.36
C ALA A 440 13.01 21.61 6.26
N TYR A 441 13.10 20.39 6.83
CA TYR A 441 14.22 20.02 7.68
C TYR A 441 15.56 20.13 6.96
N ILE A 442 15.67 19.48 5.80
CA ILE A 442 16.92 19.52 5.00
C ILE A 442 17.28 20.94 4.61
N SER A 443 16.32 21.76 4.18
CA SER A 443 16.58 23.17 3.85
C SER A 443 17.08 23.97 5.05
N GLY A 444 16.51 23.72 6.24
CA GLY A 444 16.99 24.29 7.50
C GLY A 444 18.44 23.90 7.78
N ARG A 445 18.80 22.64 7.59
CA ARG A 445 20.17 22.15 7.76
C ARG A 445 21.16 22.73 6.75
N LEU A 446 20.76 22.81 5.47
CA LEU A 446 21.58 23.42 4.42
C LEU A 446 21.87 24.91 4.68
N LEU A 447 20.90 25.64 5.24
CA LEU A 447 21.07 27.04 5.67
C LEU A 447 22.01 27.12 6.88
N GLU A 448 21.78 26.29 7.90
CA GLU A 448 22.57 26.27 9.13
C GLU A 448 24.04 25.93 8.89
N GLU A 449 24.34 25.02 7.97
CA GLU A 449 25.71 24.66 7.58
C GLU A 449 26.33 25.60 6.53
N GLY A 450 25.63 26.67 6.15
CA GLY A 450 26.14 27.66 5.20
C GLY A 450 26.25 27.15 3.76
N LEU A 451 25.64 26.00 3.43
CA LEU A 451 25.69 25.39 2.10
C LEU A 451 24.82 26.10 1.05
N VAL A 452 23.88 26.93 1.48
CA VAL A 452 23.05 27.80 0.63
C VAL A 452 23.58 29.21 0.69
N ARG A 453 23.65 29.91 -0.46
CA ARG A 453 24.12 31.31 -0.58
C ARG A 453 23.10 32.27 0.03
N GLY A 454 23.55 33.31 0.69
CA GLY A 454 22.71 34.37 1.27
C GLY A 454 23.40 35.12 2.40
N ASP A 455 22.70 36.08 3.00
CA ASP A 455 23.14 36.83 4.19
C ASP A 455 23.12 35.93 5.44
N GLU A 456 24.21 35.92 6.21
CA GLU A 456 24.35 34.97 7.37
C GLU A 456 23.28 35.18 8.46
N GLY A 457 22.93 36.43 8.78
CA GLY A 457 21.90 36.73 9.77
C GLY A 457 20.52 36.30 9.30
N LEU A 458 20.24 36.40 8.02
CA LEU A 458 19.00 35.93 7.41
C LEU A 458 18.92 34.43 7.33
N LYS A 459 20.04 33.75 7.03
CA LYS A 459 20.12 32.28 6.99
C LYS A 459 19.75 31.64 8.33
N THR A 460 20.30 32.13 9.43
CA THR A 460 19.97 31.62 10.76
C THR A 460 18.48 31.72 11.07
N ARG A 461 17.88 32.87 10.76
CA ARG A 461 16.45 33.07 10.94
C ARG A 461 15.63 32.13 10.05
N GLN A 462 16.00 31.98 8.78
CA GLN A 462 15.31 31.09 7.84
C GLN A 462 15.46 29.61 8.21
N ALA A 463 16.61 29.20 8.79
CA ALA A 463 16.80 27.85 9.32
C ALA A 463 15.84 27.57 10.49
N ILE A 464 15.74 28.52 11.44
CA ILE A 464 14.78 28.42 12.56
C ILE A 464 13.34 28.32 12.03
N GLU A 465 12.96 29.18 11.07
CA GLU A 465 11.63 29.15 10.44
C GLU A 465 11.36 27.80 9.78
N ALA A 466 12.34 27.21 9.09
CA ALA A 466 12.21 25.89 8.46
C ALA A 466 12.03 24.77 9.50
N PHE A 467 12.80 24.76 10.59
CA PHE A 467 12.61 23.76 11.67
C PHE A 467 11.28 23.95 12.40
N MET A 468 10.86 25.20 12.66
CA MET A 468 9.54 25.48 13.24
C MET A 468 8.41 25.03 12.33
N LYS A 469 8.58 25.11 11.00
CA LYS A 469 7.62 24.57 10.05
C LYS A 469 7.48 23.05 10.19
N VAL A 470 8.58 22.32 10.36
CA VAL A 470 8.57 20.87 10.63
C VAL A 470 7.74 20.55 11.89
N LEU A 471 7.94 21.30 12.98
CA LEU A 471 7.25 21.08 14.26
C LEU A 471 5.75 21.41 14.21
N ASN A 472 5.37 22.39 13.39
CA ASN A 472 3.99 22.88 13.28
C ASN A 472 3.19 22.22 12.13
N SER A 473 3.79 21.27 11.39
CA SER A 473 3.16 20.56 10.30
C SER A 473 3.10 19.05 10.56
N PRO A 474 2.29 18.29 9.81
CA PRO A 474 2.20 16.84 9.91
C PRO A 474 3.43 16.14 9.33
N SER A 475 4.60 16.51 9.83
CA SER A 475 5.86 15.89 9.44
C SER A 475 6.03 14.52 10.10
N SER A 476 6.86 13.66 9.51
CA SER A 476 7.21 12.39 10.15
C SER A 476 7.89 12.61 11.51
N LEU A 477 7.72 11.64 12.39
CA LEU A 477 8.27 11.70 13.75
C LEU A 477 9.80 11.89 13.73
N TYR A 478 10.50 11.30 12.75
CA TYR A 478 11.94 11.48 12.58
C TYR A 478 12.33 12.96 12.41
N TYR A 479 11.70 13.67 11.46
CA TYR A 479 12.04 15.08 11.26
C TYR A 479 11.63 15.95 12.44
N LYS A 480 10.55 15.59 13.15
CA LYS A 480 10.13 16.30 14.37
C LYS A 480 11.19 16.17 15.49
N VAL A 481 11.66 14.96 15.79
CA VAL A 481 12.67 14.77 16.85
C VAL A 481 14.02 15.42 16.48
N CYS A 482 14.38 15.40 15.20
CA CYS A 482 15.56 16.11 14.71
C CYS A 482 15.40 17.65 14.80
N ALA A 483 14.24 18.19 14.46
CA ALA A 483 13.97 19.62 14.61
C ALA A 483 13.94 20.06 16.09
N ILE A 484 13.40 19.23 17.00
CA ILE A 484 13.47 19.42 18.45
C ILE A 484 14.93 19.53 18.89
N GLU A 485 15.80 18.66 18.42
CA GLU A 485 17.24 18.70 18.68
C GLU A 485 17.87 19.99 18.18
N ARG A 486 17.65 20.38 16.91
CA ARG A 486 18.24 21.57 16.29
C ARG A 486 17.81 22.88 16.95
N LEU A 487 16.55 22.96 17.38
CA LEU A 487 15.99 24.11 18.09
C LEU A 487 16.28 24.07 19.60
N ASN A 488 16.92 23.03 20.10
CA ASN A 488 17.20 22.79 21.52
C ASN A 488 15.96 22.96 22.42
N VAL A 489 14.83 22.32 22.01
CA VAL A 489 13.59 22.39 22.77
C VAL A 489 13.70 21.48 24.00
N THR A 490 13.75 22.08 25.20
CA THR A 490 13.92 21.36 26.47
C THR A 490 12.68 21.34 27.35
N ALA A 491 11.68 22.17 27.06
CA ALA A 491 10.43 22.20 27.81
C ALA A 491 9.57 20.99 27.46
N THR A 492 9.31 20.10 28.41
CA THR A 492 8.60 18.84 28.21
C THR A 492 7.22 19.04 27.59
N ASP A 493 6.45 20.04 28.05
CA ASP A 493 5.12 20.33 27.52
C ASP A 493 5.17 20.72 26.01
N LEU A 494 6.20 21.47 25.61
CA LEU A 494 6.40 21.81 24.19
C LEU A 494 6.81 20.59 23.37
N VAL A 495 7.71 19.76 23.87
CA VAL A 495 8.13 18.51 23.24
C VAL A 495 6.90 17.61 23.04
N GLU A 496 6.08 17.40 24.06
CA GLU A 496 4.85 16.62 23.95
C GLU A 496 3.90 17.23 22.93
N SER A 497 3.70 18.54 22.96
CA SER A 497 2.79 19.21 22.03
C SER A 497 3.20 19.01 20.56
N TYR A 498 4.49 19.04 20.24
CA TYR A 498 5.00 18.83 18.89
C TYR A 498 4.92 17.36 18.45
N ILE A 499 5.21 16.41 19.35
CA ILE A 499 5.13 14.97 19.06
C ILE A 499 3.68 14.53 18.89
N LEU A 500 2.78 14.98 19.78
CA LEU A 500 1.40 14.54 19.80
C LEU A 500 0.50 15.34 18.85
N ARG A 501 0.97 16.47 18.29
CA ARG A 501 0.24 17.25 17.30
C ARG A 501 0.48 16.64 15.92
N GLN A 502 -0.51 15.94 15.44
CA GLN A 502 -0.63 15.50 14.05
C GLN A 502 -1.55 16.47 13.30
N ASN A 503 -1.85 16.19 12.06
CA ASN A 503 -2.68 17.01 11.17
C ASN A 503 -3.93 17.57 11.85
N GLU A 504 -4.47 18.66 11.28
CA GLU A 504 -5.83 19.09 11.62
C GLU A 504 -6.81 17.92 11.42
N PRO A 505 -7.81 17.73 12.29
CA PRO A 505 -8.73 16.61 12.15
C PRO A 505 -9.42 16.72 10.78
N GLU A 506 -9.13 15.78 9.87
CA GLU A 506 -10.03 15.52 8.77
C GLU A 506 -11.37 15.12 9.38
N ASN A 507 -12.40 15.92 9.12
CA ASN A 507 -13.80 15.72 9.46
C ASN A 507 -14.10 14.74 10.61
N GLU A 508 -14.82 15.18 11.63
CA GLU A 508 -15.32 14.28 12.68
C GLU A 508 -15.79 12.96 12.07
N ILE A 509 -15.15 11.85 12.48
CA ILE A 509 -15.59 10.51 12.09
C ILE A 509 -17.03 10.37 12.57
N LYS A 510 -17.98 10.37 11.65
CA LYS A 510 -19.38 10.09 11.98
C LYS A 510 -19.44 8.69 12.58
N ASP A 511 -19.92 8.57 13.81
CA ASP A 511 -20.18 7.26 14.42
C ASP A 511 -21.18 6.49 13.54
N ASN A 512 -20.66 5.49 12.85
CA ASN A 512 -21.43 4.58 11.99
C ASN A 512 -21.63 3.20 12.64
N GLY A 513 -21.24 3.04 13.90
CA GLY A 513 -21.36 1.81 14.69
C GLY A 513 -20.21 0.81 14.49
N GLU A 514 -19.24 1.06 13.60
CA GLU A 514 -18.12 0.12 13.36
C GLU A 514 -17.24 -0.03 14.62
N GLY A 515 -16.97 1.03 15.36
CA GLY A 515 -16.27 0.97 16.64
C GLY A 515 -16.99 0.06 17.65
N ASN A 516 -18.29 0.22 17.79
CA ASN A 516 -19.13 -0.63 18.66
C ASN A 516 -19.17 -2.10 18.21
N LEU A 517 -19.20 -2.37 16.90
CA LEU A 517 -19.11 -3.73 16.36
C LEU A 517 -17.80 -4.41 16.80
N LEU A 518 -16.68 -3.71 16.66
CA LEU A 518 -15.36 -4.26 17.04
C LEU A 518 -15.23 -4.45 18.56
N LEU A 519 -15.72 -3.49 19.36
CA LEU A 519 -15.77 -3.64 20.82
C LEU A 519 -16.65 -4.82 21.22
N GLY A 520 -17.72 -5.09 20.49
CA GLY A 520 -18.55 -6.28 20.66
C GLY A 520 -17.78 -7.58 20.37
N TYR A 521 -17.01 -7.65 19.29
CA TYR A 521 -16.14 -8.80 19.05
C TYR A 521 -15.16 -9.02 20.21
N ALA A 522 -14.57 -7.95 20.75
CA ALA A 522 -13.71 -8.03 21.94
C ALA A 522 -14.47 -8.57 23.16
N ALA A 523 -15.65 -8.00 23.46
CA ALA A 523 -16.46 -8.36 24.64
C ALA A 523 -16.97 -9.80 24.59
N PHE A 524 -17.30 -10.32 23.40
CA PHE A 524 -17.84 -11.67 23.20
C PHE A 524 -16.78 -12.71 22.82
N GLY A 525 -15.49 -12.37 22.81
CA GLY A 525 -14.39 -13.32 22.71
C GLY A 525 -14.00 -13.73 21.28
N PHE A 526 -14.02 -12.79 20.34
CA PHE A 526 -13.59 -12.98 18.95
C PHE A 526 -12.30 -12.18 18.60
N PRO A 527 -11.19 -12.34 19.33
CA PRO A 527 -9.97 -11.57 19.08
C PRO A 527 -9.42 -11.77 17.66
N GLN A 528 -9.59 -12.94 17.06
CA GLN A 528 -9.15 -13.30 15.72
C GLN A 528 -9.82 -12.47 14.60
N ARG A 529 -10.97 -11.84 14.85
CA ARG A 529 -11.68 -10.99 13.89
C ARG A 529 -11.26 -9.54 13.96
N LEU A 530 -10.67 -9.11 15.09
CA LEU A 530 -10.48 -7.69 15.39
C LEU A 530 -9.55 -6.98 14.41
N TYR A 531 -8.38 -7.54 14.15
CA TYR A 531 -7.40 -6.88 13.29
C TYR A 531 -7.88 -6.76 11.84
N THR A 532 -8.43 -7.83 11.27
CA THR A 532 -8.93 -7.85 9.89
C THR A 532 -10.10 -6.89 9.70
N GLU A 533 -11.08 -6.92 10.59
CA GLU A 533 -12.23 -6.01 10.53
C GLU A 533 -11.82 -4.55 10.80
N TRP A 534 -10.90 -4.32 11.74
CA TRP A 534 -10.35 -3.00 11.98
C TRP A 534 -9.63 -2.46 10.74
N LEU A 535 -8.79 -3.28 10.10
CA LEU A 535 -8.05 -2.89 8.90
C LEU A 535 -8.97 -2.49 7.73
N ALA A 536 -10.04 -3.29 7.52
CA ALA A 536 -11.02 -3.02 6.48
C ALA A 536 -11.82 -1.73 6.71
N ASN A 537 -12.05 -1.36 7.97
CA ASN A 537 -12.93 -0.25 8.36
C ASN A 537 -12.20 0.91 9.05
N ARG A 538 -10.87 0.92 9.09
CA ARG A 538 -10.04 1.83 9.91
C ARG A 538 -10.36 3.32 9.75
N LYS A 539 -10.76 3.75 8.54
CA LYS A 539 -11.13 5.14 8.26
C LYS A 539 -12.42 5.59 8.98
N ASN A 540 -13.21 4.62 9.46
CA ASN A 540 -14.50 4.86 10.12
C ASN A 540 -14.46 4.56 11.64
N ILE A 541 -13.28 4.25 12.19
CA ILE A 541 -13.11 3.88 13.59
C ILE A 541 -12.39 4.99 14.33
N SER A 542 -12.93 5.40 15.47
CA SER A 542 -12.33 6.47 16.26
C SER A 542 -10.96 6.07 16.83
N VAL A 543 -10.11 7.08 17.07
CA VAL A 543 -8.82 6.88 17.77
C VAL A 543 -9.04 6.21 19.11
N ALA A 544 -10.06 6.63 19.87
CA ALA A 544 -10.38 6.07 21.18
C ALA A 544 -10.74 4.58 21.12
N ASP A 545 -11.51 4.16 20.10
CA ASP A 545 -11.87 2.75 19.96
C ASP A 545 -10.68 1.92 19.43
N SER A 546 -9.86 2.47 18.55
CA SER A 546 -8.59 1.85 18.10
C SER A 546 -7.65 1.58 19.28
N ILE A 547 -7.52 2.53 20.22
CA ILE A 547 -6.75 2.38 21.48
C ILE A 547 -7.32 1.22 22.32
N LYS A 548 -8.64 1.14 22.51
CA LYS A 548 -9.28 0.06 23.29
C LYS A 548 -9.05 -1.31 22.65
N ILE A 549 -9.18 -1.39 21.32
CA ILE A 549 -8.98 -2.63 20.56
C ILE A 549 -7.50 -3.07 20.64
N SER A 550 -6.56 -2.15 20.44
CA SER A 550 -5.13 -2.41 20.60
C SER A 550 -4.80 -2.92 22.00
N SER A 551 -5.29 -2.23 23.06
CA SER A 551 -5.13 -2.66 24.45
C SER A 551 -5.72 -4.06 24.73
N PHE A 552 -6.86 -4.35 24.13
CA PHE A 552 -7.49 -5.67 24.27
C PHE A 552 -6.64 -6.79 23.65
N LEU A 553 -6.13 -6.57 22.43
CA LEU A 553 -5.24 -7.54 21.76
C LEU A 553 -3.94 -7.78 22.52
N ALA A 554 -3.31 -6.72 23.06
CA ALA A 554 -2.14 -6.86 23.93
C ALA A 554 -2.43 -7.76 25.15
N LYS A 555 -3.59 -7.56 25.80
CA LYS A 555 -4.02 -8.43 26.92
C LYS A 555 -4.31 -9.87 26.46
N CYS A 556 -4.80 -10.06 25.23
CA CYS A 556 -4.95 -11.41 24.65
C CYS A 556 -3.59 -12.11 24.51
N ALA A 557 -2.58 -11.41 24.01
CA ALA A 557 -1.23 -11.94 23.88
C ALA A 557 -0.62 -12.38 25.23
N GLU A 558 -0.76 -11.56 26.27
CA GLU A 558 -0.29 -11.89 27.63
C GLU A 558 -0.91 -13.19 28.17
N ARG A 559 -2.20 -13.39 27.92
CA ARG A 559 -2.98 -14.53 28.43
C ARG A 559 -2.79 -15.80 27.62
N SER A 560 -2.84 -15.69 26.28
CA SER A 560 -2.70 -16.82 25.39
C SER A 560 -1.27 -17.27 25.13
N LYS A 561 -0.30 -16.38 25.43
CA LYS A 561 1.11 -16.50 25.04
C LYS A 561 1.31 -16.54 23.52
N ASP A 562 0.34 -16.02 22.77
CA ASP A 562 0.42 -15.88 21.31
C ASP A 562 0.89 -14.49 20.95
N SER A 563 2.12 -14.39 20.46
CA SER A 563 2.76 -13.12 20.07
C SER A 563 2.09 -12.43 18.88
N ALA A 564 1.30 -13.14 18.07
CA ALA A 564 0.58 -12.56 16.94
C ALA A 564 -0.38 -11.44 17.39
N TYR A 565 -0.99 -11.55 18.56
CA TYR A 565 -1.83 -10.49 19.11
C TYR A 565 -1.04 -9.24 19.51
N ASN A 566 0.23 -9.37 19.96
CA ASN A 566 1.11 -8.23 20.19
C ASN A 566 1.40 -7.50 18.88
N VAL A 567 1.71 -8.24 17.83
CA VAL A 567 1.97 -7.68 16.49
C VAL A 567 0.73 -6.94 15.97
N GLN A 568 -0.46 -7.54 16.09
CA GLN A 568 -1.72 -6.91 15.67
C GLN A 568 -2.02 -5.65 16.50
N SER A 569 -1.83 -5.70 17.80
CA SER A 569 -1.97 -4.55 18.70
C SER A 569 -1.08 -3.40 18.27
N LEU A 570 0.21 -3.66 18.07
CA LEU A 570 1.19 -2.66 17.64
C LEU A 570 0.86 -2.11 16.24
N ARG A 571 0.45 -2.95 15.30
CA ARG A 571 0.06 -2.50 13.94
C ARG A 571 -1.16 -1.57 13.98
N ILE A 572 -2.16 -1.84 14.85
CA ILE A 572 -3.28 -0.93 15.07
C ILE A 572 -2.78 0.40 15.63
N ALA A 573 -1.97 0.38 16.69
CA ALA A 573 -1.46 1.59 17.33
C ALA A 573 -0.62 2.43 16.38
N ALA A 574 0.30 1.82 15.63
CA ALA A 574 1.16 2.50 14.67
C ALA A 574 0.37 3.17 13.55
N ARG A 575 -0.54 2.43 12.90
CA ARG A 575 -1.38 2.99 11.82
C ARG A 575 -2.34 4.06 12.32
N THR A 576 -2.91 3.90 13.53
CA THR A 576 -3.74 4.94 14.15
C THR A 576 -2.89 6.18 14.44
N PHE A 577 -1.68 6.02 14.93
CA PHE A 577 -0.75 7.13 15.19
C PHE A 577 -0.41 7.90 13.90
N GLU A 578 -0.15 7.21 12.79
CA GLU A 578 0.20 7.81 11.50
C GLU A 578 -0.98 8.49 10.81
N SER A 579 -2.20 7.93 10.94
CA SER A 579 -3.40 8.43 10.24
C SER A 579 -4.25 9.40 11.03
N SER A 580 -3.97 9.59 12.33
CA SER A 580 -4.80 10.45 13.18
C SER A 580 -4.51 11.93 12.94
N GLY A 581 -5.56 12.72 12.71
CA GLY A 581 -5.48 14.18 12.79
C GLY A 581 -5.65 14.68 14.21
N GLY A 582 -5.12 15.87 14.49
CA GLY A 582 -5.29 16.56 15.78
C GLY A 582 -4.34 16.10 16.88
N ASN A 583 -4.76 16.24 18.15
CA ASN A 583 -3.94 15.84 19.30
C ASN A 583 -4.10 14.36 19.59
N ILE A 584 -3.01 13.63 19.49
CA ILE A 584 -2.96 12.19 19.77
C ILE A 584 -2.90 11.97 21.29
N PRO A 585 -3.72 11.07 21.87
CA PRO A 585 -3.61 10.70 23.27
C PRO A 585 -2.22 10.10 23.61
N LYS A 586 -1.64 10.47 24.76
CA LYS A 586 -0.35 9.92 25.20
C LYS A 586 -0.37 8.39 25.35
N GLU A 587 -1.54 7.81 25.64
CA GLU A 587 -1.74 6.37 25.68
C GLU A 587 -1.41 5.71 24.31
N LEU A 588 -1.80 6.32 23.20
CA LEU A 588 -1.49 5.81 21.87
C LEU A 588 0.01 5.81 21.60
N LEU A 589 0.75 6.82 22.10
CA LEU A 589 2.20 6.85 21.97
C LEU A 589 2.85 5.65 22.68
N SER A 590 2.43 5.33 23.90
CA SER A 590 2.96 4.15 24.63
C SER A 590 2.57 2.82 23.98
N GLN A 591 1.39 2.74 23.36
CA GLN A 591 0.98 1.57 22.57
C GLN A 591 1.77 1.42 21.27
N ASN A 592 2.17 2.54 20.66
CA ASN A 592 3.00 2.53 19.46
C ASN A 592 4.47 2.18 19.75
N PHE A 593 4.93 2.37 20.99
CA PHE A 593 6.30 2.05 21.43
C PHE A 593 6.26 1.15 22.67
N PRO A 594 5.73 -0.10 22.57
CA PRO A 594 5.60 -1.00 23.70
C PRO A 594 6.93 -1.65 24.06
N GLN A 595 7.08 -2.06 25.33
CA GLN A 595 8.23 -2.81 25.81
C GLN A 595 7.96 -4.33 25.84
N PHE A 596 7.66 -4.93 24.65
CA PHE A 596 7.56 -6.37 24.56
C PHE A 596 8.92 -7.05 24.75
N PHE A 597 8.95 -8.26 25.27
CA PHE A 597 10.16 -9.03 25.57
C PHE A 597 11.14 -8.32 26.53
N SER A 598 10.62 -7.52 27.47
CA SER A 598 11.41 -6.65 28.34
C SER A 598 12.53 -7.37 29.11
N ASP A 599 12.24 -8.56 29.69
CA ASP A 599 13.22 -9.33 30.47
C ASP A 599 14.40 -9.77 29.59
N ILE A 600 14.12 -10.22 28.36
CA ILE A 600 15.12 -10.69 27.40
C ILE A 600 15.98 -9.51 26.91
N ILE A 601 15.33 -8.42 26.48
CA ILE A 601 16.02 -7.22 25.98
C ILE A 601 16.89 -6.61 27.07
N THR A 602 16.34 -6.43 28.28
CA THR A 602 17.13 -5.87 29.42
C THR A 602 18.34 -6.72 29.75
N LYS A 603 18.21 -8.05 29.70
CA LYS A 603 19.32 -8.99 29.92
C LYS A 603 20.42 -8.83 28.87
N ALA A 604 20.04 -8.80 27.59
CA ALA A 604 20.97 -8.65 26.48
C ALA A 604 21.67 -7.26 26.50
N CYS A 605 20.93 -6.19 26.79
CA CYS A 605 21.50 -4.84 26.92
C CYS A 605 22.57 -4.75 28.03
N LYS A 606 22.32 -5.37 29.18
CA LYS A 606 23.31 -5.43 30.27
C LYS A 606 24.54 -6.29 29.90
N GLU A 607 24.35 -7.38 29.14
CA GLU A 607 25.43 -8.26 28.73
C GLU A 607 26.41 -7.56 27.77
N PHE A 608 25.89 -6.72 26.86
CA PHE A 608 26.69 -6.11 25.79
C PHE A 608 26.88 -4.60 25.93
N ASP A 609 26.49 -4.03 27.06
CA ASP A 609 26.64 -2.59 27.38
C ASP A 609 26.00 -1.67 26.32
N LEU A 610 24.78 -1.99 25.94
CA LEU A 610 23.97 -1.16 25.03
C LEU A 610 22.77 -0.54 25.77
N PRO A 611 22.36 0.69 25.38
CA PRO A 611 21.15 1.29 25.93
C PRO A 611 19.92 0.53 25.43
N ASP A 612 18.95 0.29 26.29
CA ASP A 612 17.76 -0.49 26.01
C ASP A 612 16.87 0.18 24.96
N TYR A 613 16.76 1.51 24.94
CA TYR A 613 16.03 2.24 23.92
C TYR A 613 16.51 1.96 22.49
N LEU A 614 17.81 1.71 22.31
CA LEU A 614 18.38 1.41 21.00
C LEU A 614 18.00 -0.01 20.54
N VAL A 615 18.03 -0.99 21.46
CA VAL A 615 17.66 -2.38 21.15
C VAL A 615 16.15 -2.52 20.93
N TYR A 616 15.32 -1.83 21.73
CA TYR A 616 13.87 -1.75 21.45
C TYR A 616 13.57 -1.14 20.08
N ALA A 617 14.26 -0.07 19.71
CA ALA A 617 14.12 0.57 18.41
C ALA A 617 14.55 -0.35 17.27
N LEU A 618 15.64 -1.11 17.45
CA LEU A 618 16.09 -2.14 16.52
C LEU A 618 14.99 -3.19 16.30
N VAL A 619 14.56 -3.88 17.35
CA VAL A 619 13.56 -4.98 17.26
C VAL A 619 12.24 -4.48 16.66
N ARG A 620 11.79 -3.28 17.07
CA ARG A 620 10.57 -2.68 16.49
C ARG A 620 10.72 -2.43 15.00
N SER A 621 11.85 -1.92 14.55
CA SER A 621 12.08 -1.57 13.15
C SER A 621 12.28 -2.79 12.27
N GLU A 622 12.88 -3.86 12.78
CA GLU A 622 13.17 -5.09 12.06
C GLU A 622 11.95 -6.01 11.91
N SER A 623 11.19 -6.23 12.97
CA SER A 623 10.14 -7.26 12.99
C SER A 623 8.79 -6.80 13.51
N PHE A 624 8.63 -5.57 13.97
CA PHE A 624 7.46 -5.17 14.76
C PHE A 624 7.19 -6.13 15.94
N PHE A 625 8.25 -6.65 16.55
CA PHE A 625 8.20 -7.66 17.61
C PHE A 625 7.56 -8.99 17.21
N ASP A 626 7.56 -9.35 15.93
CA ASP A 626 7.13 -10.65 15.46
C ASP A 626 8.31 -11.65 15.51
N PRO A 627 8.30 -12.65 16.41
CA PRO A 627 9.41 -13.60 16.52
C PRO A 627 9.46 -14.59 15.34
N ASN A 628 8.36 -14.73 14.59
CA ASN A 628 8.23 -15.75 13.54
C ASN A 628 8.43 -15.20 12.13
N VAL A 629 8.68 -13.88 11.99
CA VAL A 629 8.79 -13.27 10.67
C VAL A 629 10.10 -13.65 9.98
N THR A 630 9.99 -14.00 8.70
CA THR A 630 11.15 -14.19 7.81
C THR A 630 10.94 -13.32 6.56
N SER A 631 11.95 -12.50 6.23
CA SER A 631 11.91 -11.63 5.07
C SER A 631 12.07 -12.41 3.76
N LYS A 632 11.72 -11.80 2.62
CA LYS A 632 11.98 -12.40 1.29
C LYS A 632 13.46 -12.71 1.05
N ALA A 633 14.37 -11.98 1.69
CA ALA A 633 15.82 -12.21 1.60
C ALA A 633 16.33 -13.30 2.56
N GLY A 634 15.48 -13.85 3.44
CA GLY A 634 15.83 -14.90 4.40
C GLY A 634 16.32 -14.38 5.76
N ALA A 635 16.18 -13.08 6.06
CA ALA A 635 16.42 -12.56 7.40
C ALA A 635 15.30 -12.99 8.35
N SER A 636 15.61 -13.46 9.58
CA SER A 636 14.66 -14.16 10.43
C SER A 636 14.65 -13.66 11.88
N GLY A 637 13.46 -13.72 12.49
CA GLY A 637 13.24 -13.48 13.91
C GLY A 637 13.18 -11.99 14.29
N LEU A 638 13.17 -11.72 15.59
CA LEU A 638 12.95 -10.39 16.18
C LEU A 638 13.95 -9.32 15.70
N THR A 639 15.20 -9.69 15.49
CA THR A 639 16.28 -8.80 15.05
C THR A 639 16.65 -9.00 13.57
N GLN A 640 15.89 -9.78 12.82
CA GLN A 640 16.05 -10.02 11.38
C GLN A 640 17.50 -10.36 10.96
N LEU A 641 18.07 -11.39 11.56
CA LEU A 641 19.40 -11.85 11.21
C LEU A 641 19.37 -12.75 9.98
N MET A 642 20.30 -12.53 9.06
CA MET A 642 20.60 -13.50 8.00
C MET A 642 21.22 -14.75 8.63
N GLU A 643 20.89 -15.94 8.11
CA GLU A 643 21.36 -17.24 8.63
C GLU A 643 22.87 -17.26 8.84
N SER A 644 23.65 -16.82 7.87
CA SER A 644 25.11 -16.75 7.99
C SER A 644 25.60 -15.83 9.09
N THR A 645 24.91 -14.72 9.35
CA THR A 645 25.22 -13.80 10.45
C THR A 645 24.87 -14.42 11.80
N ALA A 646 23.70 -15.07 11.87
CA ALA A 646 23.26 -15.78 13.07
C ALA A 646 24.22 -16.92 13.44
N ASP A 647 24.67 -17.73 12.49
CA ASP A 647 25.68 -18.77 12.72
C ASP A 647 27.02 -18.23 13.25
N ASP A 648 27.47 -17.10 12.71
CA ASP A 648 28.71 -16.45 13.17
C ASP A 648 28.54 -15.91 14.60
N GLU A 649 27.40 -15.29 14.90
CA GLU A 649 27.11 -14.77 16.24
C GLU A 649 26.87 -15.90 17.25
N ALA A 650 26.16 -16.97 16.89
CA ALA A 650 25.97 -18.15 17.71
C ALA A 650 27.30 -18.80 18.14
N LYS A 651 28.25 -18.93 17.19
CA LYS A 651 29.61 -19.43 17.48
C LYS A 651 30.35 -18.52 18.46
N LYS A 652 30.32 -17.19 18.29
CA LYS A 652 30.96 -16.21 19.18
C LYS A 652 30.37 -16.27 20.57
N LEU A 653 29.07 -16.42 20.69
CA LEU A 653 28.30 -16.48 21.93
C LEU A 653 28.27 -17.87 22.57
N LYS A 654 28.86 -18.88 21.89
CA LYS A 654 28.91 -20.28 22.34
C LYS A 654 27.49 -20.85 22.59
N LEU A 655 26.52 -20.47 21.73
CA LEU A 655 25.25 -21.15 21.61
C LEU A 655 25.50 -22.52 20.98
N GLY A 656 24.77 -23.54 21.36
CA GLY A 656 24.93 -24.89 20.77
C GLY A 656 24.71 -24.89 19.26
N GLU A 657 25.11 -25.99 18.58
CA GLU A 657 24.88 -26.12 17.13
C GLU A 657 23.37 -26.22 16.79
N ASP A 658 22.54 -26.60 17.76
CA ASP A 658 21.08 -26.75 17.62
C ASP A 658 20.31 -25.46 18.06
N TYR A 659 20.92 -24.27 18.02
CA TYR A 659 20.20 -23.05 18.34
C TYR A 659 19.05 -22.78 17.35
N ASP A 660 17.95 -22.24 17.85
CA ASP A 660 16.83 -21.80 17.00
C ASP A 660 16.93 -20.30 16.77
N ILE A 661 17.06 -19.89 15.48
CA ILE A 661 17.11 -18.47 15.09
C ILE A 661 15.79 -17.74 15.40
N LEU A 662 14.67 -18.45 15.51
CA LEU A 662 13.36 -17.88 15.83
C LEU A 662 13.09 -17.84 17.35
N ASP A 663 13.93 -18.51 18.17
CA ASP A 663 13.84 -18.40 19.64
C ASP A 663 14.12 -16.96 20.08
N PRO A 664 13.18 -16.29 20.77
CA PRO A 664 13.33 -14.89 21.15
C PRO A 664 14.61 -14.55 21.94
N GLU A 665 15.01 -15.41 22.89
CA GLU A 665 16.20 -15.16 23.72
C GLU A 665 17.48 -15.28 22.90
N SER A 666 17.60 -16.32 22.09
CA SER A 666 18.75 -16.54 21.20
C SER A 666 18.87 -15.43 20.16
N ASN A 667 17.75 -15.08 19.50
CA ASN A 667 17.72 -14.08 18.45
C ASN A 667 18.07 -12.68 18.95
N ILE A 668 17.42 -12.21 20.02
CA ILE A 668 17.72 -10.90 20.63
C ILE A 668 19.18 -10.84 21.11
N ARG A 669 19.68 -11.90 21.75
CA ARG A 669 21.05 -11.93 22.24
C ARG A 669 22.06 -11.84 21.09
N MET A 670 21.86 -12.60 20.00
CA MET A 670 22.70 -12.55 18.79
C MET A 670 22.64 -11.18 18.11
N GLY A 671 21.44 -10.64 17.89
CA GLY A 671 21.26 -9.33 17.23
C GLY A 671 21.84 -8.18 18.03
N THR A 672 21.69 -8.18 19.36
CA THR A 672 22.26 -7.18 20.26
C THR A 672 23.80 -7.25 20.25
N HIS A 673 24.38 -8.45 20.30
CA HIS A 673 25.82 -8.65 20.21
C HIS A 673 26.37 -8.20 18.83
N TYR A 674 25.66 -8.51 17.75
CA TYR A 674 26.04 -8.06 16.41
C TYR A 674 26.04 -6.53 16.31
N LEU A 675 25.00 -5.85 16.82
CA LEU A 675 24.96 -4.39 16.87
C LEU A 675 26.13 -3.81 17.68
N ALA A 676 26.42 -4.35 18.87
CA ALA A 676 27.55 -3.93 19.71
C ALA A 676 28.90 -4.06 18.97
N ASN A 677 29.08 -5.17 18.22
CA ASN A 677 30.27 -5.36 17.39
C ASN A 677 30.36 -4.33 16.25
N LEU A 678 29.24 -3.96 15.63
CA LEU A 678 29.23 -2.93 14.59
C LEU A 678 29.57 -1.55 15.16
N ILE A 679 29.05 -1.20 16.33
CA ILE A 679 29.37 0.05 17.03
C ILE A 679 30.87 0.11 17.33
N SER A 680 31.46 -0.97 17.82
CA SER A 680 32.91 -1.02 18.10
C SER A 680 33.79 -0.83 16.86
N ARG A 681 33.27 -1.08 15.68
CA ARG A 681 33.94 -0.93 14.38
C ARG A 681 33.67 0.39 13.68
N SER A 682 32.83 1.25 14.25
CA SER A 682 32.52 2.58 13.73
C SER A 682 33.48 3.62 14.28
N ASP A 683 33.65 4.72 13.54
CA ASP A 683 34.43 5.88 13.97
C ASP A 683 33.77 6.51 15.20
N GLU A 684 34.57 6.75 16.27
CA GLU A 684 34.09 7.28 17.54
C GLU A 684 32.93 6.49 18.17
N LYS A 685 32.82 5.19 17.86
CA LYS A 685 31.71 4.33 18.29
C LYS A 685 30.33 4.86 17.87
N ASN A 686 30.23 5.45 16.68
CA ASN A 686 29.00 6.07 16.19
C ASN A 686 27.90 5.03 15.95
N GLU A 687 26.79 5.17 16.66
CA GLU A 687 25.64 4.26 16.63
C GLU A 687 24.94 4.29 15.27
N LEU A 688 24.83 5.47 14.64
CA LEU A 688 24.15 5.61 13.34
C LEU A 688 24.87 4.86 12.23
N LEU A 689 26.21 4.91 12.17
CA LEU A 689 26.99 4.12 11.20
C LEU A 689 26.83 2.62 11.43
N ALA A 690 26.73 2.20 12.69
CA ALA A 690 26.47 0.80 13.04
C ALA A 690 25.07 0.35 12.61
N LEU A 691 24.06 1.17 12.81
CA LEU A 691 22.68 0.90 12.34
C LEU A 691 22.62 0.78 10.81
N TYR A 692 23.34 1.64 10.07
CA TYR A 692 23.42 1.48 8.60
C TYR A 692 24.11 0.17 8.22
N ALA A 693 25.16 -0.21 8.94
CA ALA A 693 25.87 -1.45 8.68
C ALA A 693 25.04 -2.68 9.04
N TYR A 694 24.16 -2.57 10.02
CA TYR A 694 23.21 -3.62 10.40
C TYR A 694 22.26 -3.93 9.22
N ASN A 695 21.67 -2.90 8.64
CA ASN A 695 20.73 -3.03 7.51
C ASN A 695 21.43 -3.30 6.17
N ALA A 696 22.40 -2.45 5.78
CA ALA A 696 23.02 -2.51 4.45
C ALA A 696 24.33 -3.33 4.38
N GLY A 697 24.84 -3.75 5.51
CA GLY A 697 26.13 -4.42 5.62
C GLY A 697 27.33 -3.47 5.71
N LEU A 698 28.33 -3.90 6.47
CA LEU A 698 29.54 -3.15 6.80
C LEU A 698 30.29 -2.61 5.56
N THR A 699 30.35 -3.40 4.49
CA THR A 699 31.08 -3.03 3.25
C THR A 699 30.47 -1.83 2.55
N ASN A 700 29.14 -1.78 2.47
CA ASN A 700 28.44 -0.66 1.85
C ASN A 700 28.67 0.63 2.62
N VAL A 701 28.54 0.61 3.96
CA VAL A 701 28.76 1.79 4.79
C VAL A 701 30.19 2.32 4.69
N ARG A 702 31.18 1.42 4.66
CA ARG A 702 32.59 1.80 4.41
C ARG A 702 32.78 2.47 3.06
N ASN A 703 32.14 1.96 2.01
CA ASN A 703 32.23 2.54 0.67
C ASN A 703 31.57 3.93 0.61
N TRP A 704 30.43 4.11 1.24
CA TRP A 704 29.74 5.42 1.28
C TRP A 704 30.59 6.45 2.03
N GLY A 705 31.16 6.12 3.18
CA GLY A 705 32.05 7.02 3.92
C GLY A 705 33.28 7.43 3.08
N ARG A 706 33.85 6.53 2.28
CA ARG A 706 34.97 6.84 1.37
C ARG A 706 34.58 7.80 0.25
N SER A 707 33.42 7.63 -0.36
CA SER A 707 32.93 8.48 -1.44
C SER A 707 32.89 9.96 -1.03
N PHE A 708 32.54 10.26 0.21
CA PHE A 708 32.55 11.63 0.73
C PHE A 708 33.94 12.15 1.10
N ARG A 709 34.94 11.29 1.28
CA ARG A 709 36.30 11.68 1.66
C ARG A 709 37.29 11.75 0.49
N ASN A 710 36.92 11.31 -0.70
CA ASN A 710 37.83 11.10 -1.83
C ASN A 710 39.07 10.25 -1.48
N ASP A 711 38.98 9.37 -0.45
CA ASP A 711 40.07 8.55 0.05
C ASP A 711 39.83 7.08 -0.30
N TRP A 712 40.40 6.66 -1.39
CA TRP A 712 40.28 5.28 -1.91
C TRP A 712 41.34 4.31 -1.36
N SER A 713 42.20 4.77 -0.43
CA SER A 713 43.46 4.08 -0.10
C SER A 713 43.38 3.01 0.97
N THR A 714 42.21 2.69 1.59
CA THR A 714 42.22 1.89 2.82
C THR A 714 41.18 0.77 2.84
N THR A 715 41.64 -0.44 2.54
CA THR A 715 41.03 -1.70 2.97
C THR A 715 41.32 -1.90 4.48
N GLY A 716 40.29 -2.15 5.29
CA GLY A 716 40.44 -2.57 6.68
C GLY A 716 40.25 -1.51 7.79
N ARG A 717 39.97 -0.26 7.44
CA ARG A 717 39.66 0.78 8.43
C ARG A 717 38.23 0.69 8.98
N PRO A 718 37.95 1.24 10.18
CA PRO A 718 36.61 1.36 10.74
C PRO A 718 35.67 2.14 9.78
N MET A 719 34.38 2.01 9.96
CA MET A 719 33.39 2.87 9.29
C MET A 719 33.66 4.31 9.70
N GLN A 720 33.78 5.21 8.72
CA GLN A 720 34.18 6.59 8.97
C GLN A 720 33.00 7.53 8.75
N LYS A 721 32.91 8.56 9.58
CA LYS A 721 31.98 9.67 9.40
C LYS A 721 32.29 10.40 8.07
N PRO A 722 31.28 10.94 7.36
CA PRO A 722 31.49 11.78 6.19
C PRO A 722 32.26 13.07 6.54
N VAL A 723 32.90 13.68 5.54
CA VAL A 723 33.60 14.98 5.70
C VAL A 723 32.86 16.01 4.86
N GLY A 724 32.63 17.20 5.44
CA GLY A 724 31.97 18.34 4.73
C GLY A 724 30.44 18.22 4.64
N ILE A 725 29.85 17.25 5.35
CA ILE A 725 28.41 17.09 5.47
C ILE A 725 28.10 16.46 6.83
N SER A 726 27.04 16.89 7.50
CA SER A 726 26.61 16.33 8.77
C SER A 726 25.98 14.93 8.60
N MET A 727 25.90 14.18 9.71
CA MET A 727 25.42 12.79 9.69
C MET A 727 23.96 12.67 9.24
N ASP A 728 23.11 13.61 9.60
CA ASP A 728 21.71 13.67 9.17
C ASP A 728 21.56 13.97 7.68
N LEU A 729 22.32 14.91 7.12
CA LEU A 729 22.36 15.16 5.68
C LEU A 729 23.00 13.98 4.91
N PHE A 730 23.98 13.31 5.52
CA PHE A 730 24.56 12.10 4.97
C PHE A 730 23.53 10.97 4.87
N LEU A 731 22.72 10.76 5.92
CA LEU A 731 21.59 9.82 5.89
C LEU A 731 20.69 10.09 4.66
N GLU A 732 20.31 11.37 4.47
CA GLU A 732 19.41 11.76 3.40
C GLU A 732 20.01 11.60 1.99
N SER A 733 21.33 11.51 1.87
CA SER A 733 22.07 11.35 0.60
C SER A 733 22.43 9.88 0.29
N LEU A 734 22.17 8.92 1.18
CA LEU A 734 22.46 7.52 0.94
C LEU A 734 21.74 6.98 -0.30
N PRO A 735 22.38 6.14 -1.14
CA PRO A 735 21.77 5.66 -2.37
C PRO A 735 20.64 4.63 -2.13
N PHE A 736 20.67 3.89 -1.00
CA PHE A 736 19.71 2.84 -0.69
C PHE A 736 18.50 3.42 0.06
N ALA A 737 17.33 3.39 -0.58
CA ALA A 737 16.08 3.89 -0.01
C ALA A 737 15.73 3.17 1.30
N GLU A 738 15.86 1.84 1.31
CA GLU A 738 15.61 1.01 2.49
C GLU A 738 16.47 1.44 3.68
N THR A 739 17.76 1.66 3.48
CA THR A 739 18.67 2.05 4.58
C THR A 739 18.38 3.47 5.08
N ARG A 740 17.99 4.41 4.20
CA ARG A 740 17.56 5.75 4.64
C ARG A 740 16.33 5.67 5.51
N GLU A 741 15.32 4.93 5.06
CA GLU A 741 14.08 4.78 5.79
C GLU A 741 14.27 4.01 7.10
N TYR A 742 15.11 2.99 7.09
CA TYR A 742 15.52 2.27 8.28
C TYR A 742 16.17 3.18 9.32
N GLY A 743 17.15 3.98 8.92
CA GLY A 743 17.80 4.94 9.81
C GLY A 743 16.81 5.93 10.42
N ARG A 744 15.91 6.51 9.62
CA ARG A 744 14.85 7.41 10.10
C ARG A 744 13.95 6.72 11.13
N LYS A 745 13.50 5.49 10.86
CA LYS A 745 12.63 4.71 11.76
C LYS A 745 13.32 4.39 13.09
N VAL A 746 14.56 3.91 13.04
CA VAL A 746 15.29 3.52 14.26
C VAL A 746 15.59 4.74 15.13
N ILE A 747 16.04 5.86 14.55
CA ILE A 747 16.32 7.09 15.31
C ILE A 747 15.03 7.61 15.98
N ALA A 748 13.94 7.70 15.24
CA ALA A 748 12.66 8.14 15.78
C ALA A 748 12.16 7.22 16.88
N ALA A 749 12.26 5.91 16.70
CA ALA A 749 11.87 4.93 17.71
C ALA A 749 12.75 5.01 18.96
N ALA A 750 14.06 5.08 18.81
CA ALA A 750 14.99 5.22 19.92
C ALA A 750 14.72 6.47 20.76
N ALA A 751 14.48 7.61 20.08
CA ALA A 751 14.10 8.86 20.75
C ALA A 751 12.79 8.71 21.54
N MET A 752 11.80 7.97 21.02
CA MET A 752 10.53 7.73 21.73
C MET A 752 10.69 6.76 22.90
N TYR A 753 11.42 5.65 22.73
CA TYR A 753 11.68 4.73 23.83
C TYR A 753 12.45 5.42 24.97
N ALA A 754 13.51 6.18 24.66
CA ALA A 754 14.26 6.94 25.65
C ALA A 754 13.38 7.97 26.36
N TYR A 755 12.50 8.66 25.64
CA TYR A 755 11.56 9.62 26.20
C TYR A 755 10.54 8.97 27.14
N LEU A 756 9.91 7.88 26.70
CA LEU A 756 8.83 7.23 27.45
C LEU A 756 9.33 6.49 28.69
N TYR A 757 10.52 5.89 28.65
CA TYR A 757 10.97 4.90 29.64
C TYR A 757 12.27 5.25 30.37
N ASN A 758 13.11 6.12 29.79
CA ASN A 758 14.39 6.48 30.41
C ASN A 758 14.45 7.95 30.88
N GLY A 759 13.35 8.72 30.66
CA GLY A 759 13.29 10.13 31.08
C GLY A 759 14.21 11.08 30.31
N LYS A 760 14.71 10.67 29.12
CA LYS A 760 15.53 11.50 28.23
C LYS A 760 14.64 12.32 27.31
N LEU A 761 15.06 13.54 26.99
CA LEU A 761 14.39 14.31 25.93
C LEU A 761 14.73 13.72 24.54
N PRO A 762 13.81 13.74 23.59
CA PRO A 762 14.04 13.19 22.23
C PRO A 762 15.26 13.78 21.54
N GLY A 763 15.49 15.10 21.69
CA GLY A 763 16.67 15.77 21.12
C GLY A 763 18.01 15.31 21.71
N GLU A 764 18.04 14.91 22.98
CA GLU A 764 19.25 14.34 23.62
C GLU A 764 19.60 12.99 22.98
N THR A 765 18.60 12.12 22.82
CA THR A 765 18.80 10.80 22.19
C THR A 765 19.22 10.92 20.74
N VAL A 766 18.60 11.84 19.97
CA VAL A 766 19.00 12.11 18.57
C VAL A 766 20.47 12.54 18.51
N ARG A 767 20.90 13.40 19.42
CA ARG A 767 22.29 13.87 19.49
C ARG A 767 23.25 12.73 19.79
N GLU A 768 22.94 11.87 20.76
CA GLU A 768 23.76 10.71 21.12
C GLU A 768 23.95 9.74 19.95
N ILE A 769 22.88 9.45 19.21
CA ILE A 769 22.93 8.50 18.07
C ILE A 769 23.68 9.09 16.88
N MET A 770 23.48 10.38 16.58
CA MET A 770 23.99 10.98 15.34
C MET A 770 25.42 11.52 15.47
N TYR A 771 25.79 12.08 16.64
CA TYR A 771 27.01 12.85 16.83
C TYR A 771 27.94 12.30 17.87
#